data_9a53ea573fb2875065c1806dd461ce75
#
_entry.id   9a53ea573fb2875065c1806dd461ce75
#
_cell.length_a   1.000
_cell.length_b   1.000
_cell.length_c   1.000
_cell.angle_alpha   90.00
_cell.angle_beta   90.00
_cell.angle_gamma   90.00
#
_symmetry.space_group_name_H-M   'P 1'
#
loop_
_entity.id
_entity.type
_entity.pdbx_description
1 polymer ?
#
loop_
_entity_poly.entity_id
_entity_poly.type
_entity_poly.pdbx_seq_one_letter_code
_entity_poly.pdbx_strand_id
1 'polypeptide(L)'
;MSKELAKTYDPKAIEEKLYEKWCENKYFHAEVDRSRKPFTTVMPPPNITGKLHMGHALDNTLQDILIRYKRMEGYNALWIPGTDHAAISTEVKVTNQLKEEGIDKKELGREGFLERTWQWKEEYAGTIENQLKKLGISCDWDRERFTMDEGCSKAVEEVFIKLYEKGYIYKGSRIINWCPKCKTSLSDAEVEHEEQDGFFWHIKYPIVGTDRFLEIATTRPETLLGDTAIAVHPDDERYQDIIGKNVILPLVNREIPIVADYYVDKEFGTGAVKITPAHDPNDFEVGKRHDLEEINVMNDDATINEKGGKYAGMERYEARKAIVKDLEEQGYLVKVVPHTHAVGTHDRCGTTVEPLIKQQWFVKMEELAKPAIEALKSGELKFVPERFDKIYLHWLENIKDWCISRQIWWGHRIPAYYCDECGEFVVDRHAPEKCPHCGCTHFTQDEDTLDTWFSSALWPFSTLGWPDKTEDLDYFYPTDVLVTGYDIIFFWVIRMVFSGYEHTGKSPFHTVLIHGLVRDSQGRKMSKSLGNGIDPLEIIDKYGADALRLTLVTGNAPGNDMRFYNERVEASRNFANKVWNASRFIMMNMDENIIDEPSHDLFTPADRWILSAANTLAKDVTDNMDKFELGIAVQKVYDFIWDEFCDWYVEMAKFRIYHKEEAPEAANCALWVLKTVLAQGLKLLHPFMPFITEEIYGALVPEEESLMMSEWPKYKEEWNFAQDEFVMERVKAVTRGIRNIRAEMDVPNNRKTNVFIVSEKEELTKAIEGFKQSVMPLMLASDIIVQSTKEGIEDNAVSIVVPDAVVYLPLEDLVDFEQEKERLTKEEERLNKEIKRAKGMLANEKFVSKAPEAKVQEERDKLEKYEQMLAQVKERMVGLG
;
A
#
# COMPACT_ATOMS: atom_id res chain seq x y z
N MET A 1 16.76 15.42 37.06
CA MET A 1 15.33 15.20 37.37
C MET A 1 14.71 14.46 36.21
N SER A 2 14.27 13.23 36.40
CA SER A 2 13.53 12.49 35.39
C SER A 2 12.28 13.29 35.01
N LYS A 3 12.04 13.47 33.71
CA LYS A 3 10.85 14.17 33.19
C LYS A 3 9.62 13.31 33.54
N GLU A 4 8.75 13.78 34.40
CA GLU A 4 7.52 13.06 34.76
C GLU A 4 6.59 13.01 33.53
N LEU A 5 6.15 11.80 33.14
CA LEU A 5 5.19 11.64 32.07
C LEU A 5 3.80 12.17 32.46
N ALA A 6 3.13 12.85 31.53
CA ALA A 6 1.76 13.34 31.73
C ALA A 6 0.80 12.18 32.10
N LYS A 7 -0.30 12.49 32.80
CA LYS A 7 -1.28 11.51 33.24
C LYS A 7 -1.89 10.71 32.09
N THR A 8 -2.06 11.34 30.94
CA THR A 8 -2.64 10.76 29.73
C THR A 8 -1.73 11.05 28.55
N TYR A 9 -1.63 10.09 27.61
CA TYR A 9 -0.94 10.32 26.35
C TYR A 9 -1.76 11.26 25.46
N ASP A 10 -1.16 12.35 25.03
CA ASP A 10 -1.74 13.30 24.08
C ASP A 10 -0.77 13.52 22.91
N PRO A 11 -1.01 12.88 21.75
CA PRO A 11 -0.17 13.01 20.56
C PRO A 11 0.03 14.45 20.12
N LYS A 12 -1.01 15.29 20.16
CA LYS A 12 -0.95 16.70 19.72
C LYS A 12 0.02 17.55 20.52
N ALA A 13 0.21 17.21 21.78
CA ALA A 13 1.13 17.94 22.67
C ALA A 13 2.61 17.55 22.42
N ILE A 14 2.85 16.44 21.76
CA ILE A 14 4.16 15.76 21.67
C ILE A 14 4.70 15.77 20.25
N GLU A 15 3.92 15.35 19.24
CA GLU A 15 4.38 15.00 17.90
C GLU A 15 5.09 16.18 17.20
N GLU A 16 4.48 17.34 17.16
CA GLU A 16 5.04 18.52 16.48
C GLU A 16 6.38 18.95 17.09
N LYS A 17 6.45 19.04 18.40
CA LYS A 17 7.67 19.44 19.12
C LYS A 17 8.83 18.45 18.94
N LEU A 18 8.52 17.15 18.95
CA LEU A 18 9.54 16.13 18.72
C LEU A 18 10.05 16.19 17.29
N TYR A 19 9.15 16.37 16.33
CA TYR A 19 9.54 16.44 14.93
C TYR A 19 10.43 17.66 14.64
N GLU A 20 10.06 18.83 15.17
CA GLU A 20 10.88 20.04 15.10
C GLU A 20 12.27 19.80 15.71
N LYS A 21 12.35 19.20 16.91
CA LYS A 21 13.62 18.84 17.55
C LYS A 21 14.49 17.93 16.68
N TRP A 22 13.91 16.92 16.04
CA TRP A 22 14.64 16.01 15.15
C TRP A 22 15.20 16.74 13.93
N CYS A 23 14.45 17.66 13.33
CA CYS A 23 14.90 18.47 12.20
C CYS A 23 16.00 19.45 12.61
N GLU A 24 15.85 20.15 13.74
CA GLU A 24 16.84 21.10 14.28
C GLU A 24 18.20 20.42 14.57
N ASN A 25 18.16 19.21 15.14
CA ASN A 25 19.36 18.41 15.41
C ASN A 25 19.87 17.65 14.17
N LYS A 26 19.22 17.77 13.02
CA LYS A 26 19.62 17.13 11.75
C LYS A 26 19.78 15.60 11.84
N TYR A 27 18.96 14.93 12.65
CA TYR A 27 19.05 13.47 12.81
C TYR A 27 18.74 12.69 11.54
N PHE A 28 18.07 13.33 10.57
CA PHE A 28 17.72 12.72 9.27
C PHE A 28 18.79 12.93 8.20
N HIS A 29 19.72 13.86 8.45
CA HIS A 29 20.75 14.24 7.48
C HIS A 29 21.88 13.19 7.40
N ALA A 30 22.29 12.86 6.17
CA ALA A 30 23.37 11.94 5.92
C ALA A 30 24.43 12.59 5.04
N GLU A 31 25.66 12.63 5.53
CA GLU A 31 26.83 13.07 4.76
C GLU A 31 27.70 11.86 4.40
N VAL A 32 28.56 12.01 3.40
CA VAL A 32 29.49 10.95 3.00
C VAL A 32 30.45 10.61 4.16
N ASP A 33 30.29 9.43 4.70
CA ASP A 33 31.14 8.88 5.77
C ASP A 33 31.58 7.45 5.39
N ARG A 34 32.79 7.33 4.85
CA ARG A 34 33.35 6.06 4.37
C ARG A 34 33.73 5.08 5.49
N SER A 35 33.61 5.48 6.75
CA SER A 35 33.78 4.59 7.91
C SER A 35 32.51 3.76 8.18
N ARG A 36 31.36 4.19 7.64
CA ARG A 36 30.06 3.54 7.81
C ARG A 36 29.59 2.96 6.48
N LYS A 37 28.80 1.90 6.54
CA LYS A 37 28.15 1.35 5.35
C LYS A 37 26.94 2.21 5.01
N PRO A 38 26.75 2.67 3.75
CA PRO A 38 25.54 3.39 3.36
C PRO A 38 24.34 2.45 3.33
N PHE A 39 23.16 3.02 3.57
CA PHE A 39 21.87 2.45 3.23
C PHE A 39 21.02 3.54 2.62
N THR A 40 20.66 3.38 1.37
CA THR A 40 19.97 4.42 0.59
C THR A 40 18.62 3.96 0.14
N THR A 41 17.61 4.81 0.32
CA THR A 41 16.31 4.71 -0.35
C THR A 41 15.92 6.05 -0.97
N VAL A 42 15.11 6.01 -2.01
CA VAL A 42 14.56 7.20 -2.66
C VAL A 42 13.04 7.16 -2.52
N MET A 43 12.46 8.28 -2.15
CA MET A 43 11.00 8.40 -2.07
C MET A 43 10.42 8.34 -3.48
N PRO A 44 9.40 7.50 -3.75
CA PRO A 44 8.58 7.69 -4.93
C PRO A 44 8.01 9.11 -4.90
N PRO A 45 8.44 10.01 -5.81
CA PRO A 45 8.13 11.42 -5.66
C PRO A 45 6.63 11.65 -5.88
N PRO A 46 5.89 12.13 -4.87
CA PRO A 46 4.47 12.39 -5.05
C PRO A 46 4.20 13.44 -6.10
N ASN A 47 3.16 13.23 -6.90
CA ASN A 47 2.69 14.17 -7.90
C ASN A 47 2.13 15.44 -7.24
N ILE A 48 2.53 16.62 -7.69
CA ILE A 48 2.00 17.92 -7.23
C ILE A 48 0.55 18.18 -7.68
N THR A 49 -0.27 17.16 -7.76
CA THR A 49 -1.66 17.23 -8.25
C THR A 49 -2.71 17.34 -7.16
N GLY A 50 -2.28 17.39 -5.90
CA GLY A 50 -3.14 17.52 -4.73
C GLY A 50 -2.53 16.95 -3.46
N LYS A 51 -3.36 16.88 -2.42
CA LYS A 51 -2.97 16.30 -1.13
C LYS A 51 -2.68 14.81 -1.24
N LEU A 52 -1.80 14.31 -0.37
CA LEU A 52 -1.52 12.89 -0.20
C LEU A 52 -2.77 12.14 0.27
N HIS A 53 -2.87 10.88 -0.08
CA HIS A 53 -3.91 9.97 0.33
C HIS A 53 -3.33 8.78 1.12
N MET A 54 -4.19 7.89 1.59
CA MET A 54 -3.81 6.77 2.45
C MET A 54 -2.76 5.81 1.82
N GLY A 55 -2.76 5.68 0.48
CA GLY A 55 -1.72 4.92 -0.23
C GLY A 55 -0.31 5.51 -0.07
N HIS A 56 -0.19 6.84 -0.15
CA HIS A 56 1.08 7.52 0.12
C HIS A 56 1.49 7.39 1.60
N ALA A 57 0.52 7.43 2.52
CA ALA A 57 0.83 7.22 3.94
C ALA A 57 1.39 5.81 4.19
N LEU A 58 0.85 4.78 3.54
CA LEU A 58 1.39 3.42 3.59
C LEU A 58 2.81 3.36 3.03
N ASP A 59 2.99 3.81 1.79
CA ASP A 59 4.27 3.78 1.07
C ASP A 59 5.39 4.44 1.88
N ASN A 60 5.15 5.67 2.35
CA ASN A 60 6.15 6.40 3.13
C ASN A 60 6.37 5.82 4.53
N THR A 61 5.34 5.24 5.16
CA THR A 61 5.50 4.56 6.46
C THR A 61 6.42 3.35 6.34
N LEU A 62 6.29 2.54 5.28
CA LEU A 62 7.17 1.38 5.06
C LEU A 62 8.63 1.80 4.86
N GLN A 63 8.87 2.84 4.07
CA GLN A 63 10.21 3.40 3.87
C GLN A 63 10.80 3.93 5.18
N ASP A 64 10.01 4.69 5.96
CA ASP A 64 10.46 5.27 7.22
C ASP A 64 10.85 4.20 8.25
N ILE A 65 10.09 3.10 8.30
CA ILE A 65 10.42 1.96 9.18
C ILE A 65 11.80 1.40 8.83
N LEU A 66 12.08 1.18 7.55
CA LEU A 66 13.36 0.63 7.09
C LEU A 66 14.52 1.60 7.38
N ILE A 67 14.33 2.89 7.12
CA ILE A 67 15.35 3.91 7.37
C ILE A 67 15.66 4.04 8.86
N ARG A 68 14.65 4.09 9.74
CA ARG A 68 14.85 4.14 11.19
C ARG A 68 15.56 2.89 11.70
N TYR A 69 15.14 1.72 11.25
CA TYR A 69 15.78 0.45 11.57
C TYR A 69 17.27 0.47 11.18
N LYS A 70 17.60 0.78 9.94
CA LYS A 70 18.97 0.78 9.44
C LYS A 70 19.83 1.87 10.10
N ARG A 71 19.25 3.01 10.44
CA ARG A 71 19.95 4.05 11.22
C ARG A 71 20.35 3.54 12.60
N MET A 72 19.44 2.86 13.30
CA MET A 72 19.72 2.24 14.60
C MET A 72 20.71 1.07 14.51
N GLU A 73 20.77 0.35 13.39
CA GLU A 73 21.82 -0.65 13.12
C GLU A 73 23.21 -0.05 12.86
N GLY A 74 23.31 1.27 12.79
CA GLY A 74 24.58 1.98 12.59
C GLY A 74 24.93 2.26 11.13
N TYR A 75 24.06 1.98 10.17
CA TYR A 75 24.27 2.40 8.78
C TYR A 75 24.26 3.93 8.64
N ASN A 76 24.92 4.42 7.63
CA ASN A 76 24.76 5.79 7.17
C ASN A 76 23.51 5.82 6.26
N ALA A 77 22.37 6.07 6.87
CA ALA A 77 21.07 5.89 6.23
C ALA A 77 20.62 7.19 5.56
N LEU A 78 20.49 7.16 4.23
CA LEU A 78 20.01 8.26 3.40
C LEU A 78 18.63 7.94 2.82
N TRP A 79 17.67 8.79 3.07
CA TRP A 79 16.37 8.77 2.39
C TRP A 79 16.11 10.10 1.70
N ILE A 80 16.12 10.08 0.36
CA ILE A 80 15.97 11.28 -0.46
C ILE A 80 14.48 11.56 -0.70
N PRO A 81 13.94 12.68 -0.20
CA PRO A 81 12.58 13.13 -0.50
C PRO A 81 12.51 13.89 -1.82
N GLY A 82 11.32 14.08 -2.32
CA GLY A 82 11.07 14.99 -3.43
C GLY A 82 9.66 14.87 -3.98
N THR A 83 9.38 15.66 -5.04
CA THR A 83 8.08 15.71 -5.71
C THR A 83 8.23 15.62 -7.23
N ASP A 84 7.20 15.09 -7.89
CA ASP A 84 7.15 14.97 -9.35
C ASP A 84 6.25 16.06 -9.95
N HIS A 85 6.71 16.65 -11.06
CA HIS A 85 5.97 17.67 -11.80
C HIS A 85 4.69 17.14 -12.46
N ALA A 86 4.59 15.82 -12.67
CA ALA A 86 3.40 15.10 -13.14
C ALA A 86 2.75 15.71 -14.40
N ALA A 87 3.58 16.09 -15.34
CA ALA A 87 3.27 16.66 -16.66
C ALA A 87 1.76 16.85 -17.00
N ILE A 88 1.12 15.87 -17.65
CA ILE A 88 -0.30 15.94 -18.06
C ILE A 88 -1.23 16.19 -16.88
N SER A 89 -1.00 15.50 -15.78
CA SER A 89 -1.91 15.56 -14.61
C SER A 89 -1.95 16.94 -13.99
N THR A 90 -0.80 17.60 -13.84
CA THR A 90 -0.68 18.97 -13.33
C THR A 90 -1.25 19.98 -14.30
N GLU A 91 -0.95 19.82 -15.62
CA GLU A 91 -1.50 20.71 -16.65
C GLU A 91 -3.04 20.69 -16.67
N VAL A 92 -3.65 19.51 -16.56
CA VAL A 92 -5.12 19.36 -16.46
C VAL A 92 -5.67 20.05 -15.21
N LYS A 93 -4.99 19.93 -14.06
CA LYS A 93 -5.42 20.57 -12.79
C LYS A 93 -5.38 22.09 -12.89
N VAL A 94 -4.27 22.66 -13.33
CA VAL A 94 -4.10 24.10 -13.49
C VAL A 94 -5.06 24.65 -14.55
N THR A 95 -5.25 23.94 -15.67
CA THR A 95 -6.22 24.32 -16.70
C THR A 95 -7.65 24.36 -16.15
N ASN A 96 -8.04 23.41 -15.31
CA ASN A 96 -9.36 23.42 -14.69
C ASN A 96 -9.52 24.55 -13.68
N GLN A 97 -8.50 24.84 -12.88
CA GLN A 97 -8.51 26.00 -11.97
C GLN A 97 -8.67 27.31 -12.73
N LEU A 98 -7.91 27.50 -13.81
CA LEU A 98 -8.04 28.68 -14.66
C LEU A 98 -9.46 28.83 -15.23
N LYS A 99 -10.09 27.74 -15.68
CA LYS A 99 -11.49 27.76 -16.15
C LYS A 99 -12.48 28.17 -15.04
N GLU A 100 -12.27 27.70 -13.83
CA GLU A 100 -13.09 28.10 -12.66
C GLU A 100 -12.91 29.58 -12.36
N GLU A 101 -11.71 30.14 -12.58
CA GLU A 101 -11.41 31.57 -12.48
C GLU A 101 -11.92 32.39 -13.71
N GLY A 102 -12.44 31.73 -14.76
CA GLY A 102 -12.90 32.34 -15.98
C GLY A 102 -11.79 32.78 -16.96
N ILE A 103 -10.60 32.18 -16.83
CA ILE A 103 -9.42 32.50 -17.64
C ILE A 103 -9.23 31.41 -18.70
N ASP A 104 -9.10 31.81 -19.99
CA ASP A 104 -8.73 30.87 -21.06
C ASP A 104 -7.20 30.69 -21.08
N LYS A 105 -6.75 29.44 -21.01
CA LYS A 105 -5.33 29.07 -21.11
C LYS A 105 -4.65 29.67 -22.36
N LYS A 106 -5.34 29.69 -23.50
CA LYS A 106 -4.78 30.21 -24.76
C LYS A 106 -4.57 31.71 -24.72
N GLU A 107 -5.48 32.45 -24.05
CA GLU A 107 -5.37 33.90 -23.89
C GLU A 107 -4.21 34.26 -22.94
N LEU A 108 -3.97 33.43 -21.91
CA LEU A 108 -2.86 33.61 -21.01
C LEU A 108 -1.49 33.36 -21.67
N GLY A 109 -1.46 32.52 -22.72
CA GLY A 109 -0.24 32.12 -23.42
C GLY A 109 0.64 31.17 -22.60
N ARG A 110 1.71 30.62 -23.23
CA ARG A 110 2.60 29.64 -22.62
C ARG A 110 3.30 30.18 -21.35
N GLU A 111 3.88 31.37 -21.45
CA GLU A 111 4.63 31.95 -20.31
C GLU A 111 3.73 32.20 -19.10
N GLY A 112 2.59 32.84 -19.29
CA GLY A 112 1.64 33.05 -18.17
C GLY A 112 1.08 31.77 -17.60
N PHE A 113 0.83 30.74 -18.41
CA PHE A 113 0.42 29.42 -17.93
C PHE A 113 1.51 28.77 -17.11
N LEU A 114 2.78 28.82 -17.53
CA LEU A 114 3.89 28.25 -16.77
C LEU A 114 4.09 28.98 -15.43
N GLU A 115 3.96 30.30 -15.41
CA GLU A 115 4.02 31.07 -14.15
C GLU A 115 2.96 30.60 -13.14
N ARG A 116 1.72 30.41 -13.60
CA ARG A 116 0.62 29.86 -12.76
C ARG A 116 0.91 28.45 -12.31
N THR A 117 1.53 27.64 -13.15
CA THR A 117 1.88 26.25 -12.80
C THR A 117 3.01 26.18 -11.78
N TRP A 118 3.99 27.09 -11.85
CA TRP A 118 5.01 27.21 -10.82
C TRP A 118 4.44 27.65 -9.45
N GLN A 119 3.47 28.59 -9.45
CA GLN A 119 2.73 28.96 -8.22
C GLN A 119 1.99 27.77 -7.64
N TRP A 120 1.32 26.99 -8.49
CA TRP A 120 0.67 25.73 -8.09
C TRP A 120 1.67 24.75 -7.47
N LYS A 121 2.84 24.59 -8.07
CA LYS A 121 3.92 23.72 -7.53
C LYS A 121 4.32 24.13 -6.12
N GLU A 122 4.57 25.42 -5.88
CA GLU A 122 4.96 25.88 -4.54
C GLU A 122 3.90 25.57 -3.47
N GLU A 123 2.63 25.81 -3.79
CA GLU A 123 1.52 25.54 -2.88
C GLU A 123 1.40 24.07 -2.53
N TYR A 124 1.42 23.17 -3.54
CA TYR A 124 1.17 21.76 -3.31
C TYR A 124 2.40 21.00 -2.82
N ALA A 125 3.60 21.39 -3.21
CA ALA A 125 4.83 20.83 -2.64
C ALA A 125 4.90 21.11 -1.14
N GLY A 126 4.67 22.35 -0.70
CA GLY A 126 4.62 22.69 0.72
C GLY A 126 3.52 21.96 1.49
N THR A 127 2.36 21.73 0.86
CA THR A 127 1.29 20.92 1.45
C THR A 127 1.71 19.46 1.65
N ILE A 128 2.34 18.86 0.65
CA ILE A 128 2.86 17.48 0.68
C ILE A 128 3.92 17.33 1.77
N GLU A 129 4.89 18.24 1.80
CA GLU A 129 5.94 18.28 2.82
C GLU A 129 5.36 18.31 4.24
N ASN A 130 4.39 19.19 4.49
CA ASN A 130 3.73 19.29 5.79
C ASN A 130 2.98 17.98 6.15
N GLN A 131 2.31 17.34 5.19
CA GLN A 131 1.65 16.05 5.42
C GLN A 131 2.65 14.95 5.79
N LEU A 132 3.80 14.89 5.13
CA LEU A 132 4.87 13.93 5.42
C LEU A 132 5.48 14.18 6.80
N LYS A 133 5.73 15.44 7.14
CA LYS A 133 6.23 15.83 8.48
C LYS A 133 5.28 15.43 9.59
N LYS A 134 3.98 15.64 9.41
CA LYS A 134 2.96 15.23 10.38
C LYS A 134 2.84 13.70 10.51
N LEU A 135 3.14 12.96 9.47
CA LEU A 135 3.23 11.49 9.52
C LEU A 135 4.50 10.99 10.23
N GLY A 136 5.44 11.88 10.52
CA GLY A 136 6.70 11.56 11.20
C GLY A 136 7.78 10.97 10.29
N ILE A 137 7.76 11.31 9.00
CA ILE A 137 8.69 10.79 8.01
C ILE A 137 10.10 11.35 8.23
N SER A 138 11.11 10.48 8.34
CA SER A 138 12.49 10.82 8.68
C SER A 138 13.44 10.87 7.47
N CYS A 139 12.96 11.48 6.38
CA CYS A 139 13.79 11.72 5.19
C CYS A 139 14.72 12.94 5.36
N ASP A 140 15.75 13.02 4.54
CA ASP A 140 16.72 14.10 4.56
C ASP A 140 16.20 15.34 3.83
N TRP A 141 15.52 16.23 4.55
CA TRP A 141 14.93 17.46 4.01
C TRP A 141 15.97 18.43 3.41
N ASP A 142 17.21 18.39 3.84
CA ASP A 142 18.29 19.19 3.24
C ASP A 142 18.60 18.75 1.80
N ARG A 143 18.13 17.55 1.40
CA ARG A 143 18.32 16.95 0.07
C ARG A 143 17.01 16.82 -0.71
N GLU A 144 15.98 17.60 -0.37
CA GLU A 144 14.72 17.59 -1.11
C GLU A 144 14.95 17.95 -2.59
N ARG A 145 14.32 17.19 -3.49
CA ARG A 145 14.45 17.37 -4.93
C ARG A 145 13.09 17.53 -5.61
N PHE A 146 13.12 18.16 -6.76
CA PHE A 146 11.99 18.26 -7.66
C PHE A 146 12.39 17.79 -9.06
N THR A 147 11.55 16.97 -9.71
CA THR A 147 11.91 16.40 -11.02
C THR A 147 12.23 17.43 -12.11
N MET A 148 11.84 18.70 -11.94
CA MET A 148 12.19 19.82 -12.81
C MET A 148 13.16 20.83 -12.16
N ASP A 149 13.85 20.47 -11.08
CA ASP A 149 14.94 21.32 -10.59
C ASP A 149 16.11 21.37 -11.59
N GLU A 150 17.04 22.30 -11.40
CA GLU A 150 18.15 22.52 -12.32
C GLU A 150 18.99 21.24 -12.53
N GLY A 151 19.32 20.52 -11.45
CA GLY A 151 20.13 19.30 -11.54
C GLY A 151 19.42 18.16 -12.24
N CYS A 152 18.14 17.93 -11.92
CA CYS A 152 17.32 16.91 -12.59
C CYS A 152 17.08 17.28 -14.07
N SER A 153 16.84 18.55 -14.37
CA SER A 153 16.69 19.02 -15.76
C SER A 153 17.95 18.81 -16.59
N LYS A 154 19.13 19.09 -16.02
CA LYS A 154 20.43 18.82 -16.66
C LYS A 154 20.60 17.32 -16.96
N ALA A 155 20.16 16.45 -16.05
CA ALA A 155 20.20 15.00 -16.27
C ALA A 155 19.28 14.57 -17.41
N VAL A 156 18.06 15.13 -17.48
CA VAL A 156 17.11 14.85 -18.55
C VAL A 156 17.66 15.23 -19.93
N GLU A 157 18.22 16.43 -20.06
CA GLU A 157 18.84 16.88 -21.31
C GLU A 157 20.00 15.97 -21.73
N GLU A 158 20.88 15.62 -20.80
CA GLU A 158 22.00 14.73 -21.05
C GLU A 158 21.54 13.34 -21.52
N VAL A 159 20.52 12.77 -20.91
CA VAL A 159 19.96 11.49 -21.30
C VAL A 159 19.35 11.55 -22.69
N PHE A 160 18.56 12.59 -22.98
CA PHE A 160 17.95 12.74 -24.31
C PHE A 160 19.02 12.82 -25.41
N ILE A 161 20.02 13.67 -25.24
CA ILE A 161 21.11 13.86 -26.20
C ILE A 161 21.89 12.54 -26.41
N LYS A 162 22.30 11.87 -25.33
CA LYS A 162 23.05 10.61 -25.44
C LYS A 162 22.25 9.50 -26.13
N LEU A 163 20.98 9.35 -25.81
CA LEU A 163 20.13 8.35 -26.45
C LEU A 163 19.90 8.67 -27.93
N TYR A 164 19.79 9.95 -28.27
CA TYR A 164 19.66 10.39 -29.67
C TYR A 164 20.95 10.11 -30.45
N GLU A 165 22.11 10.47 -29.93
CA GLU A 165 23.42 10.19 -30.54
C GLU A 165 23.66 8.71 -30.78
N LYS A 166 23.18 7.84 -29.86
CA LYS A 166 23.22 6.37 -30.01
C LYS A 166 22.16 5.84 -30.99
N GLY A 167 21.27 6.69 -31.49
CA GLY A 167 20.18 6.30 -32.37
C GLY A 167 19.04 5.54 -31.68
N TYR A 168 18.97 5.57 -30.36
CA TYR A 168 17.85 5.04 -29.59
C TYR A 168 16.66 5.99 -29.61
N ILE A 169 16.88 7.31 -29.54
CA ILE A 169 15.82 8.29 -29.74
C ILE A 169 15.72 8.62 -31.23
N TYR A 170 14.50 8.64 -31.76
CA TYR A 170 14.22 9.04 -33.14
C TYR A 170 12.86 9.73 -33.25
N LYS A 171 12.68 10.54 -34.28
CA LYS A 171 11.39 11.16 -34.65
C LYS A 171 10.78 10.37 -35.81
N GLY A 172 9.52 9.94 -35.65
CA GLY A 172 8.86 9.13 -36.67
C GLY A 172 7.34 9.21 -36.64
N SER A 173 6.70 8.89 -37.76
CA SER A 173 5.25 8.76 -37.87
C SER A 173 4.84 7.34 -37.46
N ARG A 174 4.05 7.21 -36.43
CA ARG A 174 3.47 5.95 -35.95
C ARG A 174 2.05 6.18 -35.48
N ILE A 175 1.28 5.10 -35.42
CA ILE A 175 0.00 5.13 -34.75
C ILE A 175 0.23 5.20 -33.25
N ILE A 176 -0.43 6.13 -32.58
CA ILE A 176 -0.30 6.38 -31.14
C ILE A 176 -1.68 6.51 -30.50
N ASN A 177 -1.75 6.30 -29.21
CA ASN A 177 -2.93 6.64 -28.42
C ASN A 177 -3.01 8.15 -28.26
N TRP A 178 -4.12 8.75 -28.69
CA TRP A 178 -4.35 10.19 -28.63
C TRP A 178 -5.55 10.55 -27.79
N CYS A 179 -5.41 11.48 -26.86
CA CYS A 179 -6.52 12.02 -26.09
C CYS A 179 -7.11 13.26 -26.79
N PRO A 180 -8.32 13.20 -27.37
CA PRO A 180 -8.89 14.33 -28.08
C PRO A 180 -9.29 15.51 -27.19
N LYS A 181 -9.50 15.26 -25.88
CA LYS A 181 -9.82 16.30 -24.90
C LYS A 181 -8.57 17.04 -24.42
N CYS A 182 -7.52 16.30 -24.07
CA CYS A 182 -6.25 16.89 -23.63
C CYS A 182 -5.37 17.31 -24.81
N LYS A 183 -5.67 16.84 -26.03
CA LYS A 183 -4.93 17.08 -27.28
C LYS A 183 -3.45 16.72 -27.19
N THR A 184 -3.18 15.55 -26.61
CA THR A 184 -1.83 15.02 -26.45
C THR A 184 -1.79 13.52 -26.64
N SER A 185 -0.61 13.01 -27.02
CA SER A 185 -0.28 11.58 -27.05
C SER A 185 -0.29 10.96 -25.65
N LEU A 186 -0.61 9.69 -25.57
CA LEU A 186 -0.58 8.87 -24.37
C LEU A 186 0.30 7.64 -24.60
N SER A 187 0.97 7.18 -23.58
CA SER A 187 1.58 5.85 -23.59
C SER A 187 0.50 4.77 -23.41
N ASP A 188 0.80 3.52 -23.82
CA ASP A 188 -0.15 2.41 -23.65
C ASP A 188 -0.60 2.22 -22.20
N ALA A 189 0.25 2.55 -21.26
CA ALA A 189 -0.01 2.43 -19.84
C ALA A 189 -0.95 3.50 -19.26
N GLU A 190 -1.13 4.65 -19.94
CA GLU A 190 -2.09 5.72 -19.58
C GLU A 190 -3.49 5.45 -20.11
N VAL A 191 -3.71 4.30 -20.76
CA VAL A 191 -5.00 3.88 -21.32
C VAL A 191 -5.61 2.80 -20.46
N GLU A 192 -6.68 3.12 -19.75
CA GLU A 192 -7.49 2.15 -19.02
C GLU A 192 -8.55 1.55 -19.96
N HIS A 193 -8.77 0.25 -19.86
CA HIS A 193 -9.77 -0.43 -20.68
C HIS A 193 -11.00 -0.73 -19.83
N GLU A 194 -12.13 -0.16 -20.25
CA GLU A 194 -13.42 -0.35 -19.60
C GLU A 194 -14.39 -1.08 -20.51
N GLU A 195 -15.11 -2.06 -19.98
CA GLU A 195 -16.19 -2.70 -20.71
C GLU A 195 -17.34 -1.71 -20.91
N GLN A 196 -17.71 -1.46 -22.19
CA GLN A 196 -18.80 -0.58 -22.56
C GLN A 196 -19.78 -1.30 -23.49
N ASP A 197 -21.06 -1.04 -23.27
CA ASP A 197 -22.10 -1.53 -24.14
C ASP A 197 -22.10 -0.73 -25.46
N GLY A 198 -22.00 -1.45 -26.54
CA GLY A 198 -21.99 -0.91 -27.89
C GLY A 198 -22.69 -1.83 -28.85
N PHE A 199 -22.33 -1.73 -30.12
CA PHE A 199 -22.93 -2.52 -31.18
C PHE A 199 -21.88 -2.98 -32.19
N PHE A 200 -22.15 -4.10 -32.84
CA PHE A 200 -21.58 -4.42 -34.15
C PHE A 200 -22.55 -3.96 -35.23
N TRP A 201 -22.05 -3.08 -36.10
CA TRP A 201 -22.73 -2.69 -37.31
C TRP A 201 -22.22 -3.55 -38.46
N HIS A 202 -23.11 -4.35 -39.06
CA HIS A 202 -22.82 -5.23 -40.18
C HIS A 202 -23.10 -4.47 -41.49
N ILE A 203 -22.07 -4.30 -42.34
CA ILE A 203 -22.08 -3.43 -43.50
C ILE A 203 -21.68 -4.23 -44.74
N LYS A 204 -22.37 -4.00 -45.84
CA LYS A 204 -22.08 -4.58 -47.18
C LYS A 204 -21.03 -3.78 -47.89
N TYR A 205 -20.01 -4.46 -48.41
CA TYR A 205 -19.00 -3.92 -49.30
C TYR A 205 -19.14 -4.63 -50.64
N PRO A 206 -19.72 -4.01 -51.68
CA PRO A 206 -19.92 -4.63 -52.99
C PRO A 206 -18.61 -5.00 -53.66
N ILE A 207 -18.52 -6.22 -54.21
CA ILE A 207 -17.33 -6.69 -54.96
C ILE A 207 -17.40 -6.18 -56.38
N VAL A 208 -16.35 -5.46 -56.79
CA VAL A 208 -16.27 -4.88 -58.14
C VAL A 208 -16.47 -5.91 -59.23
N GLY A 209 -17.34 -5.63 -60.20
CA GLY A 209 -17.61 -6.48 -61.34
C GLY A 209 -18.45 -7.74 -61.05
N THR A 210 -19.08 -7.81 -59.87
CA THR A 210 -19.97 -8.91 -59.47
C THR A 210 -21.23 -8.42 -58.77
N ASP A 211 -22.25 -9.25 -58.61
CA ASP A 211 -23.44 -8.99 -57.81
C ASP A 211 -23.24 -9.41 -56.31
N ARG A 212 -22.02 -9.81 -55.93
CA ARG A 212 -21.64 -10.24 -54.56
C ARG A 212 -21.17 -9.08 -53.72
N PHE A 213 -21.25 -9.24 -52.43
CA PHE A 213 -20.71 -8.32 -51.43
C PHE A 213 -19.98 -9.09 -50.32
N LEU A 214 -19.03 -8.42 -49.66
CA LEU A 214 -18.50 -8.82 -48.38
C LEU A 214 -19.29 -8.17 -47.24
N GLU A 215 -19.60 -8.94 -46.23
CA GLU A 215 -20.20 -8.43 -44.97
C GLU A 215 -19.10 -8.20 -43.96
N ILE A 216 -18.99 -6.98 -43.48
CA ILE A 216 -18.02 -6.53 -42.47
C ILE A 216 -18.76 -6.15 -41.20
N ALA A 217 -18.29 -6.56 -40.02
CA ALA A 217 -18.78 -6.12 -38.74
C ALA A 217 -17.79 -5.18 -38.06
N THR A 218 -18.23 -3.98 -37.67
CA THR A 218 -17.40 -3.00 -37.01
C THR A 218 -18.07 -2.40 -35.79
N THR A 219 -17.30 -2.06 -34.76
CA THR A 219 -17.74 -1.27 -33.61
C THR A 219 -17.55 0.23 -33.82
N ARG A 220 -16.84 0.65 -34.90
CA ARG A 220 -16.45 2.04 -35.20
C ARG A 220 -16.81 2.46 -36.63
N PRO A 221 -18.12 2.64 -36.95
CA PRO A 221 -18.54 3.05 -38.29
C PRO A 221 -17.94 4.41 -38.75
N GLU A 222 -17.63 5.29 -37.81
CA GLU A 222 -17.06 6.63 -38.12
C GLU A 222 -15.67 6.56 -38.77
N THR A 223 -14.92 5.48 -38.57
CA THR A 223 -13.59 5.30 -39.20
C THR A 223 -13.65 4.69 -40.58
N LEU A 224 -14.82 4.17 -41.01
CA LEU A 224 -15.05 3.54 -42.32
C LEU A 224 -14.56 4.42 -43.50
N LEU A 225 -14.70 5.74 -43.37
CA LEU A 225 -14.27 6.69 -44.40
C LEU A 225 -12.77 6.60 -44.74
N GLY A 226 -11.96 6.08 -43.78
CA GLY A 226 -10.52 5.88 -43.92
C GLY A 226 -10.11 4.45 -44.29
N ASP A 227 -11.04 3.53 -44.62
CA ASP A 227 -10.70 2.17 -44.97
C ASP A 227 -9.92 2.11 -46.30
N THR A 228 -8.83 1.31 -46.29
CA THR A 228 -7.95 1.16 -47.46
C THR A 228 -7.81 -0.29 -47.94
N ALA A 229 -8.33 -1.24 -47.22
CA ALA A 229 -8.45 -2.64 -47.62
C ALA A 229 -9.52 -3.38 -46.82
N ILE A 230 -9.88 -4.58 -47.28
CA ILE A 230 -10.52 -5.61 -46.50
C ILE A 230 -9.54 -6.76 -46.39
N ALA A 231 -9.29 -7.24 -45.18
CA ALA A 231 -8.46 -8.42 -44.94
C ALA A 231 -9.32 -9.68 -44.68
N VAL A 232 -8.88 -10.80 -45.22
CA VAL A 232 -9.46 -12.12 -45.01
C VAL A 232 -8.34 -13.10 -44.66
N HIS A 233 -8.65 -14.18 -43.96
CA HIS A 233 -7.65 -15.18 -43.67
C HIS A 233 -7.27 -15.96 -44.94
N PRO A 234 -5.97 -16.24 -45.23
CA PRO A 234 -5.53 -16.92 -46.44
C PRO A 234 -6.16 -18.31 -46.63
N ASP A 235 -6.41 -19.02 -45.53
CA ASP A 235 -6.93 -20.38 -45.52
C ASP A 235 -8.46 -20.42 -45.33
N ASP A 236 -9.16 -19.29 -45.46
CA ASP A 236 -10.63 -19.24 -45.39
C ASP A 236 -11.26 -19.53 -46.75
N GLU A 237 -11.81 -20.75 -46.89
CA GLU A 237 -12.41 -21.23 -48.15
C GLU A 237 -13.54 -20.33 -48.64
N ARG A 238 -14.21 -19.58 -47.76
CA ARG A 238 -15.32 -18.67 -48.12
C ARG A 238 -14.86 -17.50 -49.01
N TYR A 239 -13.59 -17.13 -48.94
CA TYR A 239 -13.06 -15.91 -49.51
C TYR A 239 -11.91 -16.10 -50.48
N GLN A 240 -11.42 -17.31 -50.67
CA GLN A 240 -10.25 -17.57 -51.55
C GLN A 240 -10.43 -17.10 -52.96
N ASP A 241 -11.66 -17.18 -53.54
CA ASP A 241 -11.99 -16.80 -54.87
C ASP A 241 -12.04 -15.28 -55.13
N ILE A 242 -11.99 -14.48 -54.06
CA ILE A 242 -12.08 -13.02 -54.11
C ILE A 242 -10.80 -12.32 -53.64
N ILE A 243 -9.84 -13.01 -53.08
CA ILE A 243 -8.52 -12.44 -52.75
C ILE A 243 -7.91 -11.77 -53.98
N GLY A 244 -7.42 -10.53 -53.83
CA GLY A 244 -6.85 -9.74 -54.93
C GLY A 244 -7.89 -8.99 -55.79
N LYS A 245 -9.18 -9.20 -55.55
CA LYS A 245 -10.22 -8.32 -56.16
C LYS A 245 -10.43 -7.09 -55.32
N ASN A 246 -11.16 -6.12 -55.88
CA ASN A 246 -11.52 -4.91 -55.17
C ASN A 246 -12.98 -4.93 -54.69
N VAL A 247 -13.25 -4.18 -53.62
CA VAL A 247 -14.61 -3.81 -53.18
C VAL A 247 -14.82 -2.31 -53.31
N ILE A 248 -16.09 -1.92 -53.38
CA ILE A 248 -16.47 -0.50 -53.33
C ILE A 248 -16.68 -0.16 -51.83
N LEU A 249 -15.93 0.81 -51.31
CA LEU A 249 -16.14 1.40 -50.00
C LEU A 249 -17.47 2.17 -50.00
N PRO A 250 -18.46 1.79 -49.16
CA PRO A 250 -19.72 2.48 -49.05
C PRO A 250 -19.56 3.96 -48.72
N LEU A 251 -20.48 4.78 -49.16
CA LEU A 251 -20.56 6.25 -48.98
C LEU A 251 -19.43 7.05 -49.62
N VAL A 252 -18.23 6.50 -49.78
CA VAL A 252 -17.04 7.14 -50.35
C VAL A 252 -16.88 6.79 -51.83
N ASN A 253 -17.39 5.63 -52.27
CA ASN A 253 -17.28 5.11 -53.64
C ASN A 253 -15.82 4.90 -54.11
N ARG A 254 -14.91 4.65 -53.21
CA ARG A 254 -13.49 4.32 -53.47
C ARG A 254 -13.34 2.80 -53.63
N GLU A 255 -12.60 2.36 -54.62
CA GLU A 255 -12.20 0.98 -54.77
C GLU A 255 -11.05 0.66 -53.80
N ILE A 256 -11.18 -0.39 -52.98
CA ILE A 256 -10.15 -0.86 -52.06
C ILE A 256 -9.91 -2.36 -52.25
N PRO A 257 -8.66 -2.87 -52.11
CA PRO A 257 -8.35 -4.27 -52.36
C PRO A 257 -8.80 -5.20 -51.24
N ILE A 258 -9.04 -6.47 -51.61
CA ILE A 258 -9.17 -7.59 -50.68
C ILE A 258 -7.79 -8.24 -50.51
N VAL A 259 -7.21 -8.18 -49.33
CA VAL A 259 -5.89 -8.72 -49.02
C VAL A 259 -6.00 -9.98 -48.16
N ALA A 260 -5.01 -10.89 -48.26
CA ALA A 260 -4.93 -12.09 -47.42
C ALA A 260 -3.94 -11.85 -46.28
N ASP A 261 -4.39 -11.93 -45.03
CA ASP A 261 -3.52 -11.75 -43.86
C ASP A 261 -3.89 -12.71 -42.74
N TYR A 262 -2.86 -13.35 -42.15
CA TYR A 262 -3.02 -14.27 -41.01
C TYR A 262 -3.49 -13.59 -39.70
N TYR A 263 -3.51 -12.27 -39.65
CA TYR A 263 -4.10 -11.48 -38.56
C TYR A 263 -5.59 -11.79 -38.37
N VAL A 264 -6.31 -12.11 -39.46
CA VAL A 264 -7.76 -12.32 -39.42
C VAL A 264 -8.10 -13.65 -38.78
N ASP A 265 -8.91 -13.63 -37.74
CA ASP A 265 -9.53 -14.82 -37.18
C ASP A 265 -10.76 -15.22 -38.00
N LYS A 266 -10.67 -16.33 -38.73
CA LYS A 266 -11.75 -16.85 -39.58
C LYS A 266 -13.00 -17.32 -38.83
N GLU A 267 -12.86 -17.60 -37.53
CA GLU A 267 -13.97 -18.04 -36.67
C GLU A 267 -14.66 -16.86 -35.97
N PHE A 268 -14.05 -15.68 -35.98
CA PHE A 268 -14.60 -14.50 -35.34
C PHE A 268 -15.40 -13.61 -36.30
N GLY A 269 -16.63 -13.26 -35.91
CA GLY A 269 -17.50 -12.37 -36.66
C GLY A 269 -17.84 -12.90 -38.05
N THR A 270 -17.54 -12.12 -39.10
CA THR A 270 -17.75 -12.50 -40.49
C THR A 270 -16.54 -13.21 -41.10
N GLY A 271 -15.38 -13.24 -40.44
CA GLY A 271 -14.11 -13.70 -40.99
C GLY A 271 -13.50 -12.74 -42.03
N ALA A 272 -14.06 -11.56 -42.16
CA ALA A 272 -13.54 -10.48 -42.99
C ALA A 272 -13.48 -9.18 -42.17
N VAL A 273 -12.34 -8.49 -42.19
CA VAL A 273 -12.06 -7.33 -41.36
C VAL A 273 -11.74 -6.13 -42.25
N LYS A 274 -12.38 -4.98 -42.00
CA LYS A 274 -11.99 -3.71 -42.64
C LYS A 274 -10.63 -3.28 -42.11
N ILE A 275 -9.78 -2.74 -42.93
CA ILE A 275 -8.46 -2.25 -42.58
C ILE A 275 -8.40 -0.75 -42.72
N THR A 276 -8.23 -0.08 -41.55
CA THR A 276 -8.12 1.39 -41.44
C THR A 276 -6.79 1.73 -40.74
N PRO A 277 -5.68 1.73 -41.46
CA PRO A 277 -4.33 1.84 -40.88
C PRO A 277 -4.13 3.08 -39.98
N ALA A 278 -4.86 4.18 -40.29
CA ALA A 278 -4.73 5.43 -39.54
C ALA A 278 -5.52 5.45 -38.20
N HIS A 279 -6.38 4.46 -37.95
CA HIS A 279 -7.31 4.48 -36.78
C HIS A 279 -7.38 3.21 -35.94
N ASP A 280 -6.55 2.22 -36.23
CA ASP A 280 -6.42 1.00 -35.45
C ASP A 280 -4.96 0.50 -35.46
N PRO A 281 -4.35 0.19 -34.29
CA PRO A 281 -2.96 -0.28 -34.23
C PRO A 281 -2.70 -1.59 -34.99
N ASN A 282 -3.64 -2.53 -34.98
CA ASN A 282 -3.49 -3.79 -35.71
C ASN A 282 -3.64 -3.57 -37.22
N ASP A 283 -4.59 -2.73 -37.64
CA ASP A 283 -4.79 -2.36 -39.04
C ASP A 283 -3.56 -1.61 -39.59
N PHE A 284 -2.88 -0.83 -38.74
CA PHE A 284 -1.62 -0.16 -39.08
C PHE A 284 -0.52 -1.16 -39.47
N GLU A 285 -0.37 -2.25 -38.66
CA GLU A 285 0.60 -3.29 -38.95
C GLU A 285 0.23 -4.10 -40.21
N VAL A 286 -1.06 -4.39 -40.41
CA VAL A 286 -1.56 -4.97 -41.69
C VAL A 286 -1.26 -4.01 -42.83
N GLY A 287 -1.53 -2.72 -42.67
CA GLY A 287 -1.26 -1.69 -43.65
C GLY A 287 0.20 -1.67 -44.11
N LYS A 288 1.15 -1.78 -43.18
CA LYS A 288 2.59 -1.87 -43.48
C LYS A 288 2.96 -3.13 -44.25
N ARG A 289 2.40 -4.28 -43.90
CA ARG A 289 2.69 -5.54 -44.59
C ARG A 289 2.21 -5.56 -46.04
N HIS A 290 1.13 -4.81 -46.31
CA HIS A 290 0.48 -4.77 -47.61
C HIS A 290 0.66 -3.46 -48.36
N ASP A 291 1.51 -2.54 -47.85
CA ASP A 291 1.79 -1.21 -48.43
C ASP A 291 0.50 -0.41 -48.70
N LEU A 292 -0.42 -0.39 -47.74
CA LEU A 292 -1.69 0.29 -47.84
C LEU A 292 -1.56 1.79 -47.48
N GLU A 293 -2.40 2.63 -48.11
CA GLU A 293 -2.45 4.03 -47.79
C GLU A 293 -2.97 4.30 -46.38
N GLU A 294 -2.37 5.26 -45.66
CA GLU A 294 -2.78 5.72 -44.37
C GLU A 294 -3.69 6.93 -44.45
N ILE A 295 -5.01 6.74 -44.38
CA ILE A 295 -6.00 7.81 -44.53
C ILE A 295 -6.54 8.19 -43.14
N ASN A 296 -5.98 9.26 -42.55
CA ASN A 296 -6.51 9.85 -41.32
C ASN A 296 -7.76 10.67 -41.62
N VAL A 297 -8.91 10.38 -41.00
CA VAL A 297 -10.20 11.05 -41.17
C VAL A 297 -10.62 11.89 -39.97
N MET A 298 -9.77 12.03 -38.95
CA MET A 298 -10.08 12.77 -37.73
C MET A 298 -9.07 13.90 -37.48
N ASN A 299 -9.56 15.00 -36.91
CA ASN A 299 -8.78 16.07 -36.31
C ASN A 299 -8.34 15.73 -34.89
N ASP A 300 -7.48 16.56 -34.29
CA ASP A 300 -6.95 16.38 -32.92
C ASP A 300 -7.99 16.41 -31.81
N ASP A 301 -9.17 16.96 -32.05
CA ASP A 301 -10.31 16.97 -31.14
C ASP A 301 -11.36 15.89 -31.45
N ALA A 302 -10.98 14.92 -32.30
CA ALA A 302 -11.82 13.83 -32.78
C ALA A 302 -13.08 14.30 -33.57
N THR A 303 -13.08 15.52 -34.14
CA THR A 303 -14.01 15.86 -35.19
C THR A 303 -13.55 15.26 -36.53
N ILE A 304 -14.48 14.91 -37.40
CA ILE A 304 -14.15 14.42 -38.74
C ILE A 304 -13.48 15.54 -39.54
N ASN A 305 -12.36 15.24 -40.20
CA ASN A 305 -11.64 16.18 -41.01
C ASN A 305 -12.20 16.27 -42.45
N GLU A 306 -11.57 17.08 -43.31
CA GLU A 306 -11.99 17.31 -44.70
C GLU A 306 -12.07 16.05 -45.56
N LYS A 307 -11.25 15.00 -45.22
CA LYS A 307 -11.29 13.71 -45.95
C LYS A 307 -12.58 12.93 -45.68
N GLY A 308 -13.31 13.28 -44.64
CA GLY A 308 -14.63 12.72 -44.34
C GLY A 308 -15.77 13.29 -45.15
N GLY A 309 -15.51 14.21 -46.13
CA GLY A 309 -16.51 14.75 -47.04
C GLY A 309 -17.66 15.43 -46.34
N LYS A 310 -18.90 15.00 -46.58
CA LYS A 310 -20.10 15.65 -46.01
C LYS A 310 -20.17 15.53 -44.44
N TYR A 311 -19.38 14.70 -43.82
CA TYR A 311 -19.31 14.53 -42.35
C TYR A 311 -18.23 15.43 -41.72
N ALA A 312 -17.46 16.17 -42.53
CA ALA A 312 -16.41 17.07 -42.02
C ALA A 312 -16.94 18.06 -40.98
N GLY A 313 -16.22 18.24 -39.89
CA GLY A 313 -16.59 19.10 -38.77
C GLY A 313 -17.54 18.48 -37.76
N MET A 314 -18.10 17.29 -38.01
CA MET A 314 -18.92 16.58 -37.01
C MET A 314 -18.05 15.97 -35.93
N GLU A 315 -18.54 16.01 -34.69
CA GLU A 315 -17.95 15.23 -33.60
C GLU A 315 -18.09 13.72 -33.93
N ARG A 316 -17.10 12.89 -33.54
CA ARG A 316 -17.00 11.47 -33.93
C ARG A 316 -18.28 10.64 -33.70
N TYR A 317 -18.97 10.84 -32.57
CA TYR A 317 -20.19 10.09 -32.26
C TYR A 317 -21.42 10.63 -33.02
N GLU A 318 -21.46 11.93 -33.32
CA GLU A 318 -22.49 12.50 -34.19
C GLU A 318 -22.26 12.04 -35.63
N ALA A 319 -21.01 12.00 -36.08
CA ALA A 319 -20.65 11.43 -37.38
C ALA A 319 -21.03 9.95 -37.48
N ARG A 320 -20.76 9.16 -36.43
CA ARG A 320 -21.16 7.75 -36.36
C ARG A 320 -22.66 7.58 -36.60
N LYS A 321 -23.50 8.35 -35.89
CA LYS A 321 -24.95 8.31 -36.07
C LYS A 321 -25.38 8.68 -37.53
N ALA A 322 -24.78 9.73 -38.08
CA ALA A 322 -25.08 10.16 -39.46
C ALA A 322 -24.64 9.11 -40.47
N ILE A 323 -23.46 8.53 -40.32
CA ILE A 323 -22.93 7.48 -41.22
C ILE A 323 -23.81 6.23 -41.18
N VAL A 324 -24.18 5.76 -39.97
CA VAL A 324 -25.08 4.60 -39.83
C VAL A 324 -26.41 4.84 -40.50
N LYS A 325 -27.00 6.01 -40.33
CA LYS A 325 -28.25 6.39 -40.99
C LYS A 325 -28.12 6.36 -42.52
N ASP A 326 -27.06 6.95 -43.07
CA ASP A 326 -26.82 6.95 -44.51
C ASP A 326 -26.56 5.54 -45.09
N LEU A 327 -25.86 4.68 -44.31
CA LEU A 327 -25.67 3.25 -44.67
C LEU A 327 -27.00 2.51 -44.73
N GLU A 328 -27.92 2.80 -43.81
CA GLU A 328 -29.26 2.22 -43.78
C GLU A 328 -30.10 2.71 -44.99
N GLU A 329 -30.15 4.05 -45.23
CA GLU A 329 -30.90 4.66 -46.32
C GLU A 329 -30.43 4.16 -47.70
N GLN A 330 -29.10 3.91 -47.85
CA GLN A 330 -28.52 3.42 -49.10
C GLN A 330 -28.53 1.87 -49.20
N GLY A 331 -29.02 1.17 -48.18
CA GLY A 331 -29.15 -0.28 -48.19
C GLY A 331 -27.83 -1.05 -47.93
N TYR A 332 -26.81 -0.38 -47.45
CA TYR A 332 -25.53 -1.01 -47.08
C TYR A 332 -25.53 -1.60 -45.67
N LEU A 333 -26.39 -1.13 -44.75
CA LEU A 333 -26.52 -1.70 -43.41
C LEU A 333 -27.29 -3.00 -43.48
N VAL A 334 -26.69 -4.12 -42.95
CA VAL A 334 -27.34 -5.44 -42.94
C VAL A 334 -28.14 -5.63 -41.68
N LYS A 335 -27.48 -5.42 -40.52
CA LYS A 335 -28.05 -5.56 -39.19
C LYS A 335 -27.18 -4.84 -38.16
N VAL A 336 -27.77 -4.61 -36.99
CA VAL A 336 -27.09 -4.07 -35.81
C VAL A 336 -27.22 -5.08 -34.68
N VAL A 337 -26.11 -5.50 -34.10
CA VAL A 337 -26.08 -6.52 -33.03
C VAL A 337 -25.49 -5.88 -31.76
N PRO A 338 -26.16 -5.94 -30.62
CA PRO A 338 -25.57 -5.50 -29.34
C PRO A 338 -24.26 -6.24 -29.07
N HIS A 339 -23.24 -5.52 -28.61
CA HIS A 339 -21.95 -6.07 -28.30
C HIS A 339 -21.25 -5.26 -27.22
N THR A 340 -20.84 -5.94 -26.13
CA THR A 340 -20.04 -5.34 -25.07
C THR A 340 -18.57 -5.56 -25.41
N HIS A 341 -17.76 -4.49 -25.38
CA HIS A 341 -16.33 -4.58 -25.70
C HIS A 341 -15.51 -3.62 -24.85
N ALA A 342 -14.24 -3.93 -24.68
CA ALA A 342 -13.30 -3.08 -23.98
C ALA A 342 -12.96 -1.83 -24.79
N VAL A 343 -13.18 -0.66 -24.21
CA VAL A 343 -12.88 0.66 -24.82
C VAL A 343 -11.76 1.31 -24.03
N GLY A 344 -10.71 1.75 -24.72
CA GLY A 344 -9.61 2.48 -24.10
C GLY A 344 -10.04 3.90 -23.72
N THR A 345 -9.81 4.27 -22.46
CA THR A 345 -10.05 5.60 -21.92
C THR A 345 -8.78 6.18 -21.28
N HIS A 346 -8.63 7.50 -21.35
CA HIS A 346 -7.51 8.18 -20.71
C HIS A 346 -7.72 8.23 -19.18
N ASP A 347 -6.81 7.66 -18.42
CA ASP A 347 -6.87 7.51 -16.95
C ASP A 347 -7.08 8.84 -16.18
N ARG A 348 -6.66 9.99 -16.75
CA ARG A 348 -6.77 11.32 -16.13
C ARG A 348 -8.06 12.07 -16.42
N CYS A 349 -8.64 11.90 -17.58
CA CYS A 349 -9.81 12.67 -17.99
C CYS A 349 -11.04 11.83 -18.37
N GLY A 350 -10.92 10.49 -18.37
CA GLY A 350 -12.00 9.55 -18.69
C GLY A 350 -12.50 9.61 -20.13
N THR A 351 -11.76 10.28 -21.02
CA THR A 351 -12.18 10.42 -22.43
C THR A 351 -11.72 9.21 -23.22
N THR A 352 -12.59 8.67 -24.08
CA THR A 352 -12.22 7.60 -25.02
C THR A 352 -11.05 8.04 -25.92
N VAL A 353 -10.03 7.23 -25.94
CA VAL A 353 -8.78 7.43 -26.69
C VAL A 353 -9.03 7.17 -28.17
N GLU A 354 -8.37 7.97 -29.03
CA GLU A 354 -8.36 7.77 -30.49
C GLU A 354 -6.98 7.30 -30.95
N PRO A 355 -6.83 6.13 -31.54
CA PRO A 355 -5.63 5.80 -32.28
C PRO A 355 -5.47 6.71 -33.49
N LEU A 356 -4.38 7.47 -33.56
CA LEU A 356 -4.09 8.39 -34.67
C LEU A 356 -2.63 8.27 -35.10
N ILE A 357 -2.36 8.38 -36.39
CA ILE A 357 -1.00 8.50 -36.91
C ILE A 357 -0.51 9.92 -36.71
N LYS A 358 0.60 10.05 -35.97
CA LYS A 358 1.25 11.35 -35.77
C LYS A 358 2.76 11.19 -35.73
N GLN A 359 3.44 12.27 -36.13
CA GLN A 359 4.89 12.35 -35.95
C GLN A 359 5.22 12.66 -34.49
N GLN A 360 5.96 11.76 -33.84
CA GLN A 360 6.30 11.85 -32.43
C GLN A 360 7.77 11.47 -32.20
N TRP A 361 8.28 11.77 -31.01
CA TRP A 361 9.56 11.27 -30.56
C TRP A 361 9.39 9.94 -29.83
N PHE A 362 10.27 8.98 -30.17
CA PHE A 362 10.24 7.61 -29.62
C PHE A 362 11.59 7.19 -29.10
N VAL A 363 11.59 6.30 -28.10
CA VAL A 363 12.76 5.54 -27.64
C VAL A 363 12.62 4.11 -28.13
N LYS A 364 13.66 3.58 -28.80
CA LYS A 364 13.77 2.15 -29.13
C LYS A 364 14.05 1.37 -27.85
N MET A 365 13.17 0.48 -27.47
CA MET A 365 13.23 -0.17 -26.16
C MET A 365 13.89 -1.55 -26.17
N GLU A 366 13.96 -2.24 -27.31
CA GLU A 366 14.41 -3.65 -27.39
C GLU A 366 15.81 -3.85 -26.78
N GLU A 367 16.79 -3.03 -27.17
CA GLU A 367 18.15 -3.15 -26.64
C GLU A 367 18.27 -2.70 -25.18
N LEU A 368 17.51 -1.69 -24.79
CA LEU A 368 17.50 -1.19 -23.41
C LEU A 368 16.84 -2.16 -22.43
N ALA A 369 15.94 -3.01 -22.89
CA ALA A 369 15.28 -4.02 -22.07
C ALA A 369 16.19 -5.22 -21.70
N LYS A 370 17.18 -5.54 -22.53
CA LYS A 370 18.03 -6.72 -22.32
C LYS A 370 18.79 -6.73 -20.99
N PRO A 371 19.50 -5.65 -20.59
CA PRO A 371 20.15 -5.59 -19.30
C PRO A 371 19.17 -5.67 -18.13
N ALA A 372 17.98 -5.09 -18.27
CA ALA A 372 16.94 -5.13 -17.25
C ALA A 372 16.40 -6.56 -17.02
N ILE A 373 16.22 -7.34 -18.08
CA ILE A 373 15.84 -8.76 -17.99
C ILE A 373 16.96 -9.56 -17.30
N GLU A 374 18.21 -9.33 -17.66
CA GLU A 374 19.36 -10.04 -17.10
C GLU A 374 19.57 -9.72 -15.62
N ALA A 375 19.32 -8.48 -15.19
CA ALA A 375 19.41 -8.08 -13.79
C ALA A 375 18.55 -8.94 -12.86
N LEU A 376 17.33 -9.25 -13.29
CA LEU A 376 16.45 -10.12 -12.52
C LEU A 376 16.91 -11.58 -12.56
N LYS A 377 17.30 -12.09 -13.75
CA LYS A 377 17.73 -13.47 -13.93
C LYS A 377 19.02 -13.79 -13.18
N SER A 378 19.94 -12.83 -13.08
CA SER A 378 21.19 -12.97 -12.32
C SER A 378 21.00 -12.83 -10.81
N GLY A 379 19.87 -12.29 -10.36
CA GLY A 379 19.59 -12.00 -8.96
C GLY A 379 20.24 -10.70 -8.45
N GLU A 380 20.78 -9.87 -9.34
CA GLU A 380 21.25 -8.52 -9.00
C GLU A 380 20.07 -7.61 -8.59
N LEU A 381 18.93 -7.77 -9.24
CA LEU A 381 17.64 -7.18 -8.88
C LEU A 381 16.72 -8.25 -8.31
N LYS A 382 16.01 -7.94 -7.20
CA LYS A 382 15.04 -8.83 -6.55
C LYS A 382 13.75 -8.11 -6.25
N PHE A 383 12.61 -8.78 -6.44
CA PHE A 383 11.32 -8.31 -5.96
C PHE A 383 10.91 -9.01 -4.67
N VAL A 384 10.36 -8.25 -3.75
CA VAL A 384 9.71 -8.78 -2.56
C VAL A 384 8.23 -8.33 -2.59
N PRO A 385 7.29 -9.26 -2.75
CA PRO A 385 7.47 -10.71 -2.95
C PRO A 385 7.84 -11.09 -4.40
N GLU A 386 8.53 -12.20 -4.57
CA GLU A 386 9.06 -12.75 -5.84
C GLU A 386 7.99 -12.94 -6.94
N ARG A 387 6.71 -13.08 -6.56
CA ARG A 387 5.62 -13.24 -7.54
C ARG A 387 5.53 -12.10 -8.57
N PHE A 388 6.07 -10.93 -8.29
CA PHE A 388 6.08 -9.77 -9.20
C PHE A 388 7.17 -9.87 -10.29
N ASP A 389 8.10 -10.80 -10.18
CA ASP A 389 9.09 -11.10 -11.23
C ASP A 389 8.41 -11.41 -12.56
N LYS A 390 7.31 -12.16 -12.53
CA LYS A 390 6.54 -12.53 -13.72
C LYS A 390 5.93 -11.32 -14.42
N ILE A 391 5.43 -10.35 -13.66
CA ILE A 391 4.85 -9.12 -14.20
C ILE A 391 5.95 -8.27 -14.83
N TYR A 392 7.07 -8.11 -14.14
CA TYR A 392 8.23 -7.38 -14.61
C TYR A 392 8.78 -7.95 -15.93
N LEU A 393 9.00 -9.28 -15.99
CA LEU A 393 9.48 -9.95 -17.19
C LEU A 393 8.48 -9.86 -18.34
N HIS A 394 7.21 -10.08 -18.08
CA HIS A 394 6.16 -10.01 -19.11
C HIS A 394 6.16 -8.65 -19.84
N TRP A 395 6.30 -7.56 -19.11
CA TRP A 395 6.36 -6.22 -19.71
C TRP A 395 7.64 -6.00 -20.51
N LEU A 396 8.80 -6.48 -20.02
CA LEU A 396 10.07 -6.31 -20.72
C LEU A 396 10.19 -7.18 -21.98
N GLU A 397 9.69 -8.40 -21.92
CA GLU A 397 9.72 -9.33 -23.07
C GLU A 397 8.77 -8.92 -24.21
N ASN A 398 7.75 -8.12 -23.90
CA ASN A 398 6.77 -7.59 -24.86
C ASN A 398 6.87 -6.07 -25.05
N ILE A 399 8.00 -5.47 -24.67
CA ILE A 399 8.14 -4.02 -24.68
C ILE A 399 8.13 -3.47 -26.10
N LYS A 400 7.38 -2.40 -26.31
CA LYS A 400 7.32 -1.64 -27.58
C LYS A 400 8.10 -0.33 -27.43
N ASP A 401 8.38 0.31 -28.58
CA ASP A 401 8.99 1.62 -28.61
C ASP A 401 8.12 2.62 -27.83
N TRP A 402 8.76 3.39 -26.96
CA TRP A 402 8.11 4.32 -26.04
C TRP A 402 7.95 5.69 -26.66
N CYS A 403 6.72 6.15 -26.86
CA CYS A 403 6.42 7.53 -27.25
C CYS A 403 6.69 8.49 -26.09
N ILE A 404 7.67 9.39 -26.24
CA ILE A 404 8.13 10.27 -25.16
C ILE A 404 7.70 11.73 -25.31
N SER A 405 7.15 12.15 -26.44
CA SER A 405 6.70 13.53 -26.65
C SER A 405 5.25 13.74 -26.21
N ARG A 406 4.97 14.89 -25.61
CA ARG A 406 3.65 15.32 -25.14
C ARG A 406 3.38 16.75 -25.62
N GLN A 407 2.19 17.00 -26.14
CA GLN A 407 1.75 18.28 -26.66
C GLN A 407 1.15 19.16 -25.57
N ILE A 408 1.93 19.35 -24.50
CA ILE A 408 1.59 20.15 -23.32
C ILE A 408 2.68 21.19 -23.06
N TRP A 409 2.40 22.17 -22.20
CA TRP A 409 3.36 23.23 -21.90
C TRP A 409 4.18 22.95 -20.64
N TRP A 410 3.60 22.20 -19.69
CA TRP A 410 4.24 21.89 -18.43
C TRP A 410 5.06 20.60 -18.52
N GLY A 411 6.37 20.71 -18.33
CA GLY A 411 7.31 19.61 -18.39
C GLY A 411 8.66 20.00 -18.99
N HIS A 412 9.55 19.02 -19.10
CA HIS A 412 10.85 19.21 -19.75
C HIS A 412 10.68 19.38 -21.26
N ARG A 413 11.01 20.54 -21.79
CA ARG A 413 10.91 20.81 -23.21
C ARG A 413 11.96 20.01 -23.98
N ILE A 414 11.56 19.41 -25.10
CA ILE A 414 12.45 18.59 -25.91
C ILE A 414 13.61 19.44 -26.45
N PRO A 415 14.89 18.99 -26.27
CA PRO A 415 16.07 19.76 -26.67
C PRO A 415 16.39 19.56 -28.16
N ALA A 416 15.41 19.83 -29.03
CA ALA A 416 15.54 19.80 -30.48
C ALA A 416 15.21 21.18 -31.06
N TYR A 417 16.06 21.69 -31.95
CA TYR A 417 15.97 23.04 -32.51
C TYR A 417 15.83 22.96 -34.03
N TYR A 418 14.71 23.41 -34.54
CA TYR A 418 14.39 23.42 -35.96
C TYR A 418 14.89 24.70 -36.60
N CYS A 419 15.62 24.57 -37.69
CA CYS A 419 16.02 25.71 -38.50
C CYS A 419 14.82 26.35 -39.18
N ASP A 420 14.62 27.65 -38.99
CA ASP A 420 13.44 28.36 -39.51
C ASP A 420 13.47 28.49 -41.05
N GLU A 421 14.61 28.28 -41.72
CA GLU A 421 14.72 28.34 -43.19
C GLU A 421 14.63 26.97 -43.85
N CYS A 422 15.38 25.94 -43.37
CA CYS A 422 15.38 24.65 -44.07
C CYS A 422 14.53 23.57 -43.41
N GLY A 423 14.01 23.81 -42.20
CA GLY A 423 13.19 22.85 -41.46
C GLY A 423 13.95 21.65 -40.82
N GLU A 424 15.26 21.52 -41.12
CA GLU A 424 16.09 20.50 -40.49
C GLU A 424 16.30 20.82 -39.01
N PHE A 425 16.45 19.80 -38.18
CA PHE A 425 16.64 20.01 -36.74
C PHE A 425 17.99 19.52 -36.21
N VAL A 426 18.41 20.11 -35.12
CA VAL A 426 19.60 19.74 -34.36
C VAL A 426 19.18 19.42 -32.91
N VAL A 427 19.70 18.33 -32.35
CA VAL A 427 19.50 17.98 -30.93
C VAL A 427 20.74 18.44 -30.16
N ASP A 428 20.52 19.41 -29.26
CA ASP A 428 21.60 19.95 -28.41
C ASP A 428 20.96 20.62 -27.17
N ARG A 429 21.76 20.95 -26.15
CA ARG A 429 21.27 21.71 -24.99
C ARG A 429 20.82 23.13 -25.33
N HIS A 430 21.44 23.71 -26.32
CA HIS A 430 21.12 25.07 -26.80
C HIS A 430 21.02 25.11 -28.31
N ALA A 431 20.29 26.08 -28.80
CA ALA A 431 20.26 26.34 -30.25
C ALA A 431 21.67 26.56 -30.78
N PRO A 432 22.06 25.89 -31.88
CA PRO A 432 23.38 26.11 -32.46
C PRO A 432 23.49 27.55 -33.00
N GLU A 433 24.72 28.09 -33.08
CA GLU A 433 24.96 29.42 -33.64
C GLU A 433 24.56 29.50 -35.11
N LYS A 434 24.72 28.41 -35.85
CA LYS A 434 24.40 28.30 -37.27
C LYS A 434 23.89 26.91 -37.64
N CYS A 435 22.91 26.86 -38.51
CA CYS A 435 22.42 25.60 -39.06
C CYS A 435 23.53 24.88 -39.86
N PRO A 436 23.86 23.63 -39.54
CA PRO A 436 24.87 22.86 -40.25
C PRO A 436 24.50 22.58 -41.70
N HIS A 437 23.19 22.71 -42.07
CA HIS A 437 22.70 22.41 -43.41
C HIS A 437 22.62 23.65 -44.33
N CYS A 438 22.14 24.79 -43.85
CA CYS A 438 21.92 25.97 -44.66
C CYS A 438 22.62 27.24 -44.15
N GLY A 439 23.19 27.23 -42.94
CA GLY A 439 23.90 28.36 -42.33
C GLY A 439 22.99 29.41 -41.67
N CYS A 440 21.68 29.22 -41.61
CA CYS A 440 20.72 30.07 -40.89
C CYS A 440 21.07 30.15 -39.38
N THR A 441 20.79 31.33 -38.78
CA THR A 441 21.05 31.56 -37.34
C THR A 441 19.77 31.59 -36.49
N HIS A 442 18.61 31.36 -37.11
CA HIS A 442 17.33 31.38 -36.44
C HIS A 442 16.79 29.95 -36.27
N PHE A 443 16.39 29.62 -35.04
CA PHE A 443 15.88 28.33 -34.71
C PHE A 443 14.67 28.44 -33.78
N THR A 444 13.74 27.55 -33.98
CA THR A 444 12.60 27.35 -33.11
C THR A 444 12.75 26.02 -32.37
N GLN A 445 12.78 26.06 -31.03
CA GLN A 445 12.83 24.85 -30.23
C GLN A 445 11.52 24.07 -30.36
N ASP A 446 11.59 22.72 -30.34
CA ASP A 446 10.42 21.84 -30.32
C ASP A 446 9.42 22.30 -29.26
N GLU A 447 8.13 22.37 -29.60
CA GLU A 447 7.09 22.84 -28.68
C GLU A 447 6.66 21.77 -27.70
N ASP A 448 6.89 20.48 -28.01
CA ASP A 448 6.53 19.36 -27.16
C ASP A 448 7.40 19.26 -25.92
N THR A 449 6.85 18.68 -24.88
CA THR A 449 7.56 18.33 -23.67
C THR A 449 7.73 16.81 -23.56
N LEU A 450 8.64 16.37 -22.71
CA LEU A 450 8.86 14.95 -22.44
C LEU A 450 7.78 14.39 -21.53
N ASP A 451 7.47 13.11 -21.71
CA ASP A 451 6.70 12.30 -20.77
C ASP A 451 7.28 12.42 -19.35
N THR A 452 6.44 12.60 -18.32
CA THR A 452 6.86 12.70 -16.93
C THR A 452 7.73 11.52 -16.49
N TRP A 453 7.46 10.33 -17.03
CA TRP A 453 8.23 9.12 -16.72
C TRP A 453 9.66 9.13 -17.27
N PHE A 454 9.97 10.04 -18.19
CA PHE A 454 11.33 10.19 -18.71
C PHE A 454 12.28 10.77 -17.64
N SER A 455 11.85 11.80 -16.94
CA SER A 455 12.62 12.37 -15.81
C SER A 455 12.55 11.48 -14.57
N SER A 456 11.39 10.91 -14.25
CA SER A 456 11.20 10.03 -13.10
C SER A 456 12.05 8.75 -13.18
N ALA A 457 12.36 8.28 -14.39
CA ALA A 457 13.25 7.13 -14.62
C ALA A 457 14.70 7.37 -14.18
N LEU A 458 15.11 8.62 -13.99
CA LEU A 458 16.46 9.00 -13.62
C LEU A 458 16.61 9.20 -12.10
N TRP A 459 15.50 9.14 -11.36
CA TRP A 459 15.41 9.54 -9.96
C TRP A 459 16.50 8.95 -9.04
N PRO A 460 16.87 7.66 -9.10
CA PRO A 460 17.88 7.08 -8.21
C PRO A 460 19.28 7.70 -8.33
N PHE A 461 19.62 8.27 -9.48
CA PHE A 461 20.95 8.81 -9.73
C PHE A 461 20.96 10.31 -10.05
N SER A 462 19.90 10.85 -10.65
CA SER A 462 19.81 12.30 -10.89
C SER A 462 19.72 13.07 -9.57
N THR A 463 19.05 12.53 -8.56
CA THR A 463 18.94 13.13 -7.22
C THR A 463 20.29 13.22 -6.49
N LEU A 464 21.25 12.37 -6.85
CA LEU A 464 22.61 12.34 -6.32
C LEU A 464 23.62 13.13 -7.17
N GLY A 465 23.14 13.87 -8.16
CA GLY A 465 23.90 14.83 -8.95
C GLY A 465 24.41 14.33 -10.30
N TRP A 466 24.05 13.10 -10.74
CA TRP A 466 24.36 12.69 -12.11
C TRP A 466 23.78 13.70 -13.13
N PRO A 467 24.47 14.08 -14.22
CA PRO A 467 25.63 13.43 -14.86
C PRO A 467 27.00 13.81 -14.27
N ASP A 468 27.07 14.69 -13.29
CA ASP A 468 28.31 15.04 -12.64
C ASP A 468 28.81 13.88 -11.76
N LYS A 469 30.13 13.78 -11.59
CA LYS A 469 30.76 12.82 -10.68
C LYS A 469 30.79 13.40 -9.28
N THR A 470 29.71 13.24 -8.52
CA THR A 470 29.63 13.71 -7.14
C THR A 470 30.09 12.64 -6.14
N GLU A 471 30.54 13.06 -4.96
CA GLU A 471 30.87 12.13 -3.86
C GLU A 471 29.62 11.39 -3.37
N ASP A 472 28.45 12.05 -3.39
CA ASP A 472 27.17 11.45 -3.03
C ASP A 472 26.81 10.31 -3.98
N LEU A 473 26.96 10.52 -5.29
CA LEU A 473 26.70 9.47 -6.29
C LEU A 473 27.64 8.27 -6.12
N ASP A 474 28.93 8.52 -5.84
CA ASP A 474 29.92 7.46 -5.64
C ASP A 474 29.66 6.64 -4.36
N TYR A 475 29.10 7.25 -3.32
CA TYR A 475 28.92 6.65 -2.02
C TYR A 475 27.53 6.06 -1.80
N PHE A 476 26.46 6.78 -2.18
CA PHE A 476 25.07 6.39 -1.89
C PHE A 476 24.36 5.63 -3.03
N TYR A 477 24.90 5.62 -4.24
CA TYR A 477 24.34 4.86 -5.36
C TYR A 477 25.06 3.51 -5.54
N PRO A 478 24.32 2.42 -5.79
CA PRO A 478 22.89 2.31 -6.03
C PRO A 478 22.03 2.36 -4.75
N THR A 479 20.74 2.60 -4.93
CA THR A 479 19.72 2.48 -3.89
C THR A 479 19.65 1.04 -3.35
N ASP A 480 19.60 0.84 -2.03
CA ASP A 480 19.52 -0.50 -1.42
C ASP A 480 18.13 -1.10 -1.59
N VAL A 481 17.10 -0.33 -1.25
CA VAL A 481 15.69 -0.76 -1.35
C VAL A 481 14.85 0.34 -1.97
N LEU A 482 14.13 -0.02 -3.03
CA LEU A 482 13.05 0.79 -3.57
C LEU A 482 11.72 0.27 -3.02
N VAL A 483 10.91 1.11 -2.40
CA VAL A 483 9.54 0.75 -1.97
C VAL A 483 8.55 1.40 -2.91
N THR A 484 7.58 0.64 -3.41
CA THR A 484 6.57 1.18 -4.34
C THR A 484 5.34 0.27 -4.45
N GLY A 485 4.24 0.80 -4.97
CA GLY A 485 3.05 0.03 -5.32
C GLY A 485 3.26 -0.86 -6.55
N TYR A 486 2.54 -1.97 -6.62
CA TYR A 486 2.62 -2.88 -7.77
C TYR A 486 2.10 -2.26 -9.08
N ASP A 487 1.27 -1.25 -9.00
CA ASP A 487 0.62 -0.59 -10.14
C ASP A 487 1.56 0.27 -10.97
N ILE A 488 2.74 0.64 -10.45
CA ILE A 488 3.75 1.42 -11.17
C ILE A 488 5.03 0.64 -11.51
N ILE A 489 5.01 -0.69 -11.45
CA ILE A 489 6.17 -1.52 -11.87
C ILE A 489 6.54 -1.20 -13.32
N PHE A 490 5.57 -1.19 -14.22
CA PHE A 490 5.82 -0.88 -15.62
C PHE A 490 6.19 0.58 -15.86
N PHE A 491 5.46 1.50 -15.24
CA PHE A 491 5.65 2.92 -15.47
C PHE A 491 6.98 3.44 -14.96
N TRP A 492 7.40 2.96 -13.78
CA TRP A 492 8.52 3.54 -13.06
C TRP A 492 9.68 2.57 -12.84
N VAL A 493 9.42 1.39 -12.24
CA VAL A 493 10.50 0.46 -11.89
C VAL A 493 11.29 0.02 -13.10
N ILE A 494 10.61 -0.47 -14.16
CA ILE A 494 11.26 -0.92 -15.40
C ILE A 494 12.08 0.21 -16.03
N ARG A 495 11.51 1.42 -16.07
CA ARG A 495 12.17 2.58 -16.67
C ARG A 495 13.41 3.01 -15.89
N MET A 496 13.37 2.98 -14.55
CA MET A 496 14.57 3.22 -13.74
C MET A 496 15.65 2.17 -13.98
N VAL A 497 15.28 0.89 -14.11
CA VAL A 497 16.27 -0.18 -14.28
C VAL A 497 17.01 -0.04 -15.60
N PHE A 498 16.33 0.11 -16.74
CA PHE A 498 17.04 0.26 -18.00
C PHE A 498 17.82 1.58 -18.07
N SER A 499 17.31 2.67 -17.48
CA SER A 499 18.04 3.94 -17.41
C SER A 499 19.29 3.84 -16.54
N GLY A 500 19.21 3.14 -15.40
CA GLY A 500 20.36 2.89 -14.53
C GLY A 500 21.48 2.18 -15.29
N TYR A 501 21.17 1.08 -15.96
CA TYR A 501 22.17 0.35 -16.77
C TYR A 501 22.72 1.19 -17.93
N GLU A 502 21.86 1.87 -18.66
CA GLU A 502 22.27 2.65 -19.84
C GLU A 502 23.20 3.82 -19.48
N HIS A 503 22.95 4.49 -18.35
CA HIS A 503 23.64 5.74 -18.02
C HIS A 503 24.70 5.59 -16.94
N THR A 504 24.58 4.62 -16.05
CA THR A 504 25.54 4.39 -14.95
C THR A 504 26.28 3.05 -15.04
N GLY A 505 25.80 2.12 -15.86
CA GLY A 505 26.35 0.77 -16.00
C GLY A 505 26.02 -0.17 -14.84
N LYS A 506 25.09 0.19 -13.96
CA LYS A 506 24.70 -0.55 -12.75
C LYS A 506 23.19 -0.60 -12.62
N SER A 507 22.68 -1.63 -11.91
CA SER A 507 21.30 -1.62 -11.42
C SER A 507 21.06 -0.39 -10.52
N PRO A 508 19.95 0.33 -10.68
CA PRO A 508 19.67 1.50 -9.86
C PRO A 508 19.32 1.15 -8.40
N PHE A 509 18.91 -0.10 -8.14
CA PHE A 509 18.59 -0.62 -6.81
C PHE A 509 18.74 -2.15 -6.77
N HIS A 510 18.93 -2.69 -5.55
CA HIS A 510 19.08 -4.14 -5.33
C HIS A 510 17.75 -4.83 -5.08
N THR A 511 16.90 -4.23 -4.27
CA THR A 511 15.61 -4.81 -3.88
C THR A 511 14.46 -3.86 -4.19
N VAL A 512 13.39 -4.40 -4.75
CA VAL A 512 12.11 -3.71 -4.93
C VAL A 512 11.09 -4.33 -3.97
N LEU A 513 10.79 -3.61 -2.90
CA LEU A 513 9.75 -3.98 -1.96
C LEU A 513 8.41 -3.46 -2.48
N ILE A 514 7.55 -4.38 -2.87
CA ILE A 514 6.23 -4.05 -3.40
C ILE A 514 5.19 -4.07 -2.29
N HIS A 515 4.40 -3.02 -2.19
CA HIS A 515 3.21 -2.97 -1.36
C HIS A 515 1.93 -3.02 -2.21
N GLY A 516 0.82 -3.40 -1.58
CA GLY A 516 -0.51 -3.38 -2.19
C GLY A 516 -1.18 -2.02 -2.04
N LEU A 517 -2.41 -1.93 -2.52
CA LEU A 517 -3.24 -0.73 -2.44
C LEU A 517 -4.02 -0.69 -1.13
N VAL A 518 -4.24 0.52 -0.61
CA VAL A 518 -5.17 0.74 0.49
C VAL A 518 -6.58 0.91 -0.08
N ARG A 519 -7.49 0.04 0.36
CA ARG A 519 -8.89 0.01 -0.06
C ARG A 519 -9.80 0.44 1.09
N ASP A 520 -11.00 0.88 0.76
CA ASP A 520 -12.02 1.18 1.77
C ASP A 520 -12.48 -0.10 2.52
N SER A 521 -13.32 0.06 3.53
CA SER A 521 -13.84 -1.06 4.33
C SER A 521 -14.63 -2.10 3.52
N GLN A 522 -15.14 -1.72 2.34
CA GLN A 522 -15.84 -2.61 1.41
C GLN A 522 -14.91 -3.28 0.38
N GLY A 523 -13.61 -2.94 0.40
CA GLY A 523 -12.61 -3.48 -0.52
C GLY A 523 -12.55 -2.77 -1.87
N ARG A 524 -13.18 -1.59 -2.02
CA ARG A 524 -13.13 -0.80 -3.25
C ARG A 524 -11.88 0.09 -3.25
N LYS A 525 -11.32 0.34 -4.42
CA LYS A 525 -10.23 1.32 -4.60
C LYS A 525 -10.72 2.69 -4.11
N MET A 526 -9.92 3.37 -3.30
CA MET A 526 -10.23 4.74 -2.86
C MET A 526 -10.03 5.70 -4.04
N SER A 527 -11.02 6.53 -4.32
CA SER A 527 -10.93 7.56 -5.35
C SER A 527 -11.74 8.80 -4.98
N LYS A 528 -11.35 9.94 -5.54
CA LYS A 528 -12.09 11.21 -5.34
C LYS A 528 -13.49 11.15 -5.95
N SER A 529 -13.65 10.43 -7.06
CA SER A 529 -14.92 10.27 -7.77
C SER A 529 -15.94 9.45 -6.97
N LEU A 530 -15.49 8.48 -6.17
CA LEU A 530 -16.34 7.67 -5.31
C LEU A 530 -16.61 8.33 -3.94
N GLY A 531 -15.89 9.41 -3.61
CA GLY A 531 -16.02 10.08 -2.31
C GLY A 531 -15.61 9.21 -1.11
N ASN A 532 -14.88 8.11 -1.33
CA ASN A 532 -14.45 7.16 -0.30
C ASN A 532 -12.97 7.35 0.10
N GLY A 533 -12.31 8.40 -0.38
CA GLY A 533 -10.95 8.75 0.00
C GLY A 533 -10.89 9.25 1.45
N ILE A 534 -9.91 8.75 2.19
CA ILE A 534 -9.64 9.16 3.58
C ILE A 534 -8.38 10.02 3.58
N ASP A 535 -8.46 11.24 4.13
CA ASP A 535 -7.29 12.10 4.33
C ASP A 535 -6.48 11.59 5.53
N PRO A 536 -5.20 11.25 5.37
CA PRO A 536 -4.36 10.82 6.48
C PRO A 536 -4.29 11.84 7.61
N LEU A 537 -4.35 13.14 7.31
CA LEU A 537 -4.30 14.19 8.34
C LEU A 537 -5.50 14.16 9.27
N GLU A 538 -6.71 13.87 8.76
CA GLU A 538 -7.89 13.73 9.61
C GLU A 538 -7.74 12.58 10.62
N ILE A 539 -7.09 11.49 10.21
CA ILE A 539 -6.81 10.36 11.09
C ILE A 539 -5.73 10.73 12.12
N ILE A 540 -4.66 11.39 11.69
CA ILE A 540 -3.59 11.87 12.57
C ILE A 540 -4.15 12.85 13.60
N ASP A 541 -4.97 13.80 13.18
CA ASP A 541 -5.59 14.78 14.08
C ASP A 541 -6.49 14.15 15.14
N LYS A 542 -7.11 13.02 14.82
CA LYS A 542 -8.01 12.30 15.74
C LYS A 542 -7.29 11.33 16.66
N TYR A 543 -6.29 10.61 16.15
CA TYR A 543 -5.72 9.45 16.82
C TYR A 543 -4.20 9.53 17.06
N GLY A 544 -3.50 10.48 16.42
CA GLY A 544 -2.05 10.59 16.41
C GLY A 544 -1.41 9.84 15.23
N ALA A 545 -0.19 10.27 14.86
CA ALA A 545 0.56 9.68 13.76
C ALA A 545 0.96 8.23 14.04
N ASP A 546 1.40 7.94 15.26
CA ASP A 546 1.82 6.59 15.66
C ASP A 546 0.69 5.56 15.53
N ALA A 547 -0.56 5.94 15.86
CA ALA A 547 -1.71 5.06 15.71
C ALA A 547 -2.01 4.73 14.24
N LEU A 548 -1.89 5.72 13.35
CA LEU A 548 -2.04 5.51 11.92
C LEU A 548 -0.94 4.61 11.36
N ARG A 549 0.33 4.91 11.67
CA ARG A 549 1.50 4.15 11.23
C ARG A 549 1.41 2.68 11.63
N LEU A 550 1.11 2.41 12.90
CA LEU A 550 0.93 1.04 13.40
C LEU A 550 -0.19 0.31 12.66
N THR A 551 -1.32 0.98 12.40
CA THR A 551 -2.47 0.41 11.69
C THR A 551 -2.12 0.04 10.25
N LEU A 552 -1.35 0.89 9.54
CA LEU A 552 -0.97 0.65 8.15
C LEU A 552 -0.05 -0.56 7.97
N VAL A 553 0.70 -0.93 9.00
CA VAL A 553 1.69 -2.01 8.92
C VAL A 553 1.19 -3.30 9.54
N THR A 554 0.43 -3.23 10.65
CA THR A 554 -0.06 -4.43 11.35
C THR A 554 -0.96 -5.29 10.47
N GLY A 555 -0.58 -6.56 10.32
CA GLY A 555 -1.31 -7.54 9.51
C GLY A 555 -1.21 -7.31 8.00
N ASN A 556 -0.31 -6.44 7.56
CA ASN A 556 -0.02 -6.20 6.15
C ASN A 556 1.17 -7.06 5.70
N ALA A 557 1.00 -7.77 4.58
CA ALA A 557 2.06 -8.55 3.96
C ALA A 557 2.49 -7.89 2.63
N PRO A 558 3.77 -8.01 2.24
CA PRO A 558 4.26 -7.43 0.99
C PRO A 558 3.40 -7.81 -0.23
N GLY A 559 3.08 -6.82 -1.06
CA GLY A 559 2.31 -6.98 -2.29
C GLY A 559 0.81 -7.26 -2.13
N ASN A 560 0.27 -7.30 -0.92
CA ASN A 560 -1.15 -7.52 -0.69
C ASN A 560 -1.90 -6.21 -0.44
N ASP A 561 -3.09 -6.10 -1.02
CA ASP A 561 -4.00 -5.00 -0.71
C ASP A 561 -4.46 -5.08 0.74
N MET A 562 -4.65 -3.92 1.37
CA MET A 562 -5.19 -3.84 2.71
C MET A 562 -6.52 -3.06 2.73
N ARG A 563 -7.44 -3.48 3.60
CA ARG A 563 -8.65 -2.71 3.88
C ARG A 563 -8.44 -1.84 5.09
N PHE A 564 -8.81 -0.57 4.96
CA PHE A 564 -8.70 0.40 6.05
C PHE A 564 -9.99 0.45 6.86
N TYR A 565 -9.85 0.37 8.20
CA TYR A 565 -10.93 0.43 9.17
C TYR A 565 -10.56 1.38 10.32
N ASN A 566 -11.46 2.28 10.69
CA ASN A 566 -11.23 3.20 11.81
C ASN A 566 -11.08 2.47 13.15
N GLU A 567 -11.75 1.34 13.33
CA GLU A 567 -11.67 0.51 14.53
C GLU A 567 -10.25 -0.04 14.78
N ARG A 568 -9.51 -0.30 13.70
CA ARG A 568 -8.09 -0.69 13.81
C ARG A 568 -7.22 0.45 14.31
N VAL A 569 -7.50 1.69 13.89
CA VAL A 569 -6.77 2.87 14.37
C VAL A 569 -7.07 3.10 15.85
N GLU A 570 -8.32 2.88 16.29
CA GLU A 570 -8.68 2.93 17.71
C GLU A 570 -7.95 1.86 18.54
N ALA A 571 -7.81 0.66 18.02
CA ALA A 571 -7.03 -0.39 18.67
C ALA A 571 -5.54 0.00 18.81
N SER A 572 -4.95 0.58 17.74
CA SER A 572 -3.57 1.07 17.76
C SER A 572 -3.37 2.21 18.76
N ARG A 573 -4.33 3.15 18.88
CA ARG A 573 -4.32 4.19 19.92
C ARG A 573 -4.42 3.59 21.33
N ASN A 574 -5.26 2.58 21.51
CA ASN A 574 -5.39 1.92 22.80
C ASN A 574 -4.09 1.19 23.20
N PHE A 575 -3.38 0.63 22.22
CA PHE A 575 -2.04 0.08 22.46
C PHE A 575 -1.06 1.18 22.92
N ALA A 576 -1.03 2.32 22.23
CA ALA A 576 -0.20 3.46 22.65
C ALA A 576 -0.50 3.87 24.10
N ASN A 577 -1.78 3.98 24.46
CA ASN A 577 -2.20 4.30 25.84
C ASN A 577 -1.75 3.24 26.86
N LYS A 578 -1.75 1.95 26.49
CA LYS A 578 -1.28 0.88 27.36
C LYS A 578 0.22 0.99 27.61
N VAL A 579 1.01 1.19 26.54
CA VAL A 579 2.45 1.44 26.65
C VAL A 579 2.75 2.64 27.54
N TRP A 580 2.05 3.75 27.33
CA TRP A 580 2.19 4.97 28.12
C TRP A 580 1.92 4.75 29.61
N ASN A 581 0.81 4.08 29.92
CA ASN A 581 0.42 3.81 31.30
C ASN A 581 1.38 2.87 32.02
N ALA A 582 1.86 1.83 31.34
CA ALA A 582 2.86 0.91 31.89
C ALA A 582 4.19 1.65 32.17
N SER A 583 4.64 2.46 31.19
CA SER A 583 5.86 3.27 31.35
C SER A 583 5.74 4.26 32.50
N ARG A 584 4.60 4.94 32.60
CA ARG A 584 4.32 5.86 33.70
C ARG A 584 4.33 5.17 35.05
N PHE A 585 3.70 3.98 35.17
CA PHE A 585 3.74 3.17 36.38
C PHE A 585 5.18 2.83 36.80
N ILE A 586 6.01 2.41 35.86
CA ILE A 586 7.41 2.06 36.11
C ILE A 586 8.17 3.29 36.61
N MET A 587 8.09 4.40 35.90
CA MET A 587 8.82 5.63 36.24
C MET A 587 8.40 6.24 37.57
N MET A 588 7.12 6.17 37.93
CA MET A 588 6.64 6.64 39.24
C MET A 588 7.19 5.85 40.44
N ASN A 589 7.62 4.60 40.22
CA ASN A 589 8.16 3.73 41.26
C ASN A 589 9.71 3.67 41.26
N MET A 590 10.35 4.26 40.24
CA MET A 590 11.81 4.36 40.15
C MET A 590 12.32 5.47 41.06
N ASP A 591 13.31 5.16 41.86
CA ASP A 591 14.10 6.15 42.61
C ASP A 591 15.29 6.61 41.74
N GLU A 592 15.82 7.83 41.96
CA GLU A 592 16.94 8.41 41.20
C GLU A 592 18.25 7.58 41.27
N ASN A 593 18.31 6.57 42.14
CA ASN A 593 19.50 5.77 42.45
C ASN A 593 19.49 4.38 41.80
N ILE A 594 18.53 4.02 40.96
CA ILE A 594 18.48 2.66 40.35
C ILE A 594 19.21 2.74 39.00
N ILE A 595 20.51 2.49 39.04
CA ILE A 595 21.34 2.67 37.84
C ILE A 595 22.10 1.42 37.49
N ASP A 596 22.53 0.61 38.47
CA ASP A 596 23.41 -0.52 38.23
C ASP A 596 22.67 -1.86 38.06
N GLU A 597 23.20 -2.70 37.15
CA GLU A 597 22.76 -4.09 37.01
C GLU A 597 22.88 -4.85 38.35
N PRO A 598 21.77 -5.42 38.84
CA PRO A 598 21.82 -6.14 40.10
C PRO A 598 22.55 -7.50 39.97
N SER A 599 22.98 -8.08 41.06
CA SER A 599 23.49 -9.45 41.03
C SER A 599 22.44 -10.41 40.45
N HIS A 600 22.85 -11.27 39.53
CA HIS A 600 21.95 -12.22 38.88
C HIS A 600 21.35 -13.24 39.85
N ASP A 601 21.93 -13.40 41.07
CA ASP A 601 21.37 -14.21 42.15
C ASP A 601 20.04 -13.67 42.68
N LEU A 602 19.77 -12.39 42.48
CA LEU A 602 18.51 -11.72 42.84
C LEU A 602 17.39 -11.91 41.81
N PHE A 603 17.71 -12.43 40.64
CA PHE A 603 16.71 -12.66 39.61
C PHE A 603 15.78 -13.81 39.96
N THR A 604 14.49 -13.55 40.00
CA THR A 604 13.46 -14.57 40.07
C THR A 604 13.31 -15.31 38.74
N PRO A 605 12.63 -16.46 38.69
CA PRO A 605 12.29 -17.09 37.41
C PRO A 605 11.52 -16.18 36.46
N ALA A 606 10.66 -15.29 36.98
CA ALA A 606 9.93 -14.31 36.15
C ALA A 606 10.86 -13.25 35.53
N ASP A 607 11.90 -12.81 36.24
CA ASP A 607 12.89 -11.85 35.74
C ASP A 607 13.72 -12.49 34.63
N ARG A 608 14.24 -13.68 34.83
CA ARG A 608 14.99 -14.40 33.79
C ARG A 608 14.16 -14.71 32.58
N TRP A 609 12.91 -15.13 32.78
CA TRP A 609 11.97 -15.36 31.70
C TRP A 609 11.76 -14.12 30.84
N ILE A 610 11.41 -12.97 31.43
CA ILE A 610 11.08 -11.78 30.61
C ILE A 610 12.31 -11.22 29.92
N LEU A 611 13.50 -11.30 30.54
CA LEU A 611 14.77 -10.92 29.90
C LEU A 611 15.09 -11.85 28.72
N SER A 612 14.88 -13.16 28.88
CA SER A 612 15.07 -14.14 27.80
C SER A 612 14.06 -13.93 26.66
N ALA A 613 12.81 -13.68 26.98
CA ALA A 613 11.77 -13.39 26.00
C ALA A 613 12.06 -12.10 25.21
N ALA A 614 12.51 -11.03 25.90
CA ALA A 614 12.92 -9.79 25.24
C ALA A 614 14.15 -9.99 24.32
N ASN A 615 15.10 -10.80 24.76
CA ASN A 615 16.30 -11.14 23.99
C ASN A 615 15.95 -11.94 22.71
N THR A 616 15.07 -12.92 22.84
CA THR A 616 14.55 -13.70 21.69
C THR A 616 13.73 -12.81 20.74
N LEU A 617 12.93 -11.90 21.29
CA LEU A 617 12.17 -10.92 20.50
C LEU A 617 13.10 -10.07 19.64
N ALA A 618 14.22 -9.58 20.18
CA ALA A 618 15.18 -8.78 19.41
C ALA A 618 15.69 -9.53 18.18
N LYS A 619 16.02 -10.81 18.31
CA LYS A 619 16.41 -11.66 17.18
C LYS A 619 15.27 -11.84 16.18
N ASP A 620 14.10 -12.22 16.66
CA ASP A 620 12.93 -12.50 15.82
C ASP A 620 12.49 -11.27 15.02
N VAL A 621 12.49 -10.11 15.65
CA VAL A 621 12.15 -8.85 14.97
C VAL A 621 13.19 -8.51 13.91
N THR A 622 14.48 -8.61 14.22
CA THR A 622 15.57 -8.38 13.27
C THR A 622 15.46 -9.32 12.07
N ASP A 623 15.26 -10.61 12.29
CA ASP A 623 15.12 -11.62 11.23
C ASP A 623 13.93 -11.32 10.29
N ASN A 624 12.82 -10.78 10.83
CA ASN A 624 11.66 -10.38 10.01
C ASN A 624 11.87 -9.04 9.30
N MET A 625 12.52 -8.08 9.95
CA MET A 625 12.88 -6.80 9.33
C MET A 625 13.79 -7.01 8.11
N ASP A 626 14.79 -7.87 8.22
CA ASP A 626 15.73 -8.18 7.13
C ASP A 626 15.07 -8.95 5.97
N LYS A 627 13.94 -9.63 6.23
CA LYS A 627 13.10 -10.28 5.22
C LYS A 627 11.99 -9.37 4.66
N PHE A 628 11.93 -8.13 5.11
CA PHE A 628 10.85 -7.19 4.79
C PHE A 628 9.45 -7.64 5.24
N GLU A 629 9.37 -8.54 6.20
CA GLU A 629 8.12 -9.00 6.82
C GLU A 629 7.70 -8.06 7.97
N LEU A 630 7.55 -6.76 7.66
CA LEU A 630 7.36 -5.69 8.63
C LEU A 630 6.10 -5.87 9.48
N GLY A 631 5.02 -6.39 8.86
CA GLY A 631 3.77 -6.68 9.58
C GLY A 631 3.92 -7.78 10.62
N ILE A 632 4.77 -8.79 10.36
CA ILE A 632 5.08 -9.85 11.33
C ILE A 632 6.00 -9.30 12.42
N ALA A 633 7.00 -8.52 12.05
CA ALA A 633 7.92 -7.90 13.00
C ALA A 633 7.16 -7.07 14.05
N VAL A 634 6.29 -6.16 13.61
CA VAL A 634 5.53 -5.31 14.53
C VAL A 634 4.52 -6.09 15.37
N GLN A 635 3.91 -7.14 14.82
CA GLN A 635 2.98 -7.98 15.58
C GLN A 635 3.69 -8.68 16.75
N LYS A 636 4.91 -9.19 16.54
CA LYS A 636 5.72 -9.77 17.63
C LYS A 636 6.04 -8.76 18.73
N VAL A 637 6.39 -7.52 18.36
CA VAL A 637 6.62 -6.44 19.32
C VAL A 637 5.34 -6.10 20.08
N TYR A 638 4.21 -6.00 19.36
CA TYR A 638 2.90 -5.73 19.96
C TYR A 638 2.52 -6.80 20.99
N ASP A 639 2.56 -8.09 20.60
CA ASP A 639 2.18 -9.21 21.45
C ASP A 639 3.08 -9.29 22.69
N PHE A 640 4.40 -9.10 22.51
CA PHE A 640 5.33 -9.08 23.64
C PHE A 640 5.02 -7.96 24.64
N ILE A 641 4.84 -6.73 24.16
CA ILE A 641 4.59 -5.58 25.06
C ILE A 641 3.22 -5.71 25.70
N TRP A 642 2.19 -6.08 24.94
CA TRP A 642 0.83 -6.15 25.45
C TRP A 642 0.65 -7.32 26.43
N ASP A 643 0.97 -8.52 25.98
CA ASP A 643 0.70 -9.74 26.72
C ASP A 643 1.81 -10.03 27.73
N GLU A 644 3.06 -10.28 27.25
CA GLU A 644 4.13 -10.79 28.13
C GLU A 644 4.60 -9.74 29.12
N PHE A 645 4.86 -8.53 28.64
CA PHE A 645 5.38 -7.47 29.51
C PHE A 645 4.29 -6.86 30.39
N CYS A 646 3.23 -6.28 29.80
CA CYS A 646 2.22 -5.54 30.55
C CYS A 646 1.30 -6.45 31.38
N ASP A 647 0.75 -7.53 30.77
CA ASP A 647 -0.27 -8.34 31.42
C ASP A 647 0.32 -9.35 32.42
N TRP A 648 1.59 -9.74 32.21
CA TRP A 648 2.24 -10.70 33.09
C TRP A 648 3.34 -10.09 33.94
N TYR A 649 4.44 -9.65 33.30
CA TYR A 649 5.62 -9.28 34.07
C TYR A 649 5.41 -8.07 34.99
N VAL A 650 4.81 -6.99 34.44
CA VAL A 650 4.52 -5.80 35.25
C VAL A 650 3.65 -6.15 36.46
N GLU A 651 2.65 -7.01 36.31
CA GLU A 651 1.77 -7.44 37.40
C GLU A 651 2.51 -8.26 38.45
N MET A 652 3.43 -9.16 38.04
CA MET A 652 4.26 -9.93 38.96
C MET A 652 5.24 -9.06 39.72
N ALA A 653 5.81 -8.04 39.07
CA ALA A 653 6.77 -7.15 39.69
C ALA A 653 6.15 -6.27 40.79
N LYS A 654 4.84 -5.99 40.74
CA LYS A 654 4.12 -5.11 41.68
C LYS A 654 4.28 -5.58 43.11
N PHE A 655 4.29 -6.90 43.37
CA PHE A 655 4.46 -7.40 44.73
C PHE A 655 5.78 -6.91 45.35
N ARG A 656 6.89 -7.06 44.65
CA ARG A 656 8.21 -6.62 45.15
C ARG A 656 8.30 -5.10 45.26
N ILE A 657 7.73 -4.38 44.32
CA ILE A 657 7.74 -2.91 44.30
C ILE A 657 6.97 -2.33 45.48
N TYR A 658 5.81 -2.90 45.82
CA TYR A 658 4.97 -2.42 46.91
C TYR A 658 5.53 -2.82 48.32
N HIS A 659 6.43 -3.81 48.37
CA HIS A 659 7.10 -4.21 49.59
C HIS A 659 8.58 -3.76 49.65
N LYS A 660 8.90 -2.65 48.99
CA LYS A 660 10.26 -2.11 48.86
C LYS A 660 10.92 -1.76 50.24
N GLU A 661 10.13 -1.43 51.21
CA GLU A 661 10.64 -1.13 52.58
C GLU A 661 11.15 -2.38 53.29
N GLU A 662 10.56 -3.53 53.00
CA GLU A 662 10.91 -4.84 53.63
C GLU A 662 12.07 -5.52 52.88
N ALA A 663 12.13 -5.37 51.53
CA ALA A 663 13.10 -6.03 50.65
C ALA A 663 13.59 -5.07 49.53
N PRO A 664 14.38 -4.03 49.87
CA PRO A 664 14.77 -3.00 48.90
C PRO A 664 15.59 -3.54 47.71
N GLU A 665 16.47 -4.52 47.92
CA GLU A 665 17.26 -5.14 46.86
C GLU A 665 16.39 -5.90 45.85
N ALA A 666 15.38 -6.63 46.32
CA ALA A 666 14.44 -7.32 45.45
C ALA A 666 13.56 -6.34 44.64
N ALA A 667 13.16 -5.23 45.24
CA ALA A 667 12.41 -4.18 44.58
C ALA A 667 13.26 -3.49 43.53
N ASN A 668 14.51 -3.15 43.85
CA ASN A 668 15.46 -2.53 42.92
C ASN A 668 15.76 -3.44 41.73
N CYS A 669 15.93 -4.76 41.99
CA CYS A 669 16.09 -5.76 40.94
C CYS A 669 14.88 -5.77 39.98
N ALA A 670 13.66 -5.80 40.49
CA ALA A 670 12.45 -5.78 39.67
C ALA A 670 12.35 -4.50 38.83
N LEU A 671 12.67 -3.34 39.41
CA LEU A 671 12.65 -2.07 38.70
C LEU A 671 13.73 -1.97 37.64
N TRP A 672 14.93 -2.52 37.88
CA TRP A 672 15.97 -2.59 36.85
C TRP A 672 15.52 -3.46 35.65
N VAL A 673 14.94 -4.63 35.91
CA VAL A 673 14.43 -5.51 34.86
C VAL A 673 13.30 -4.81 34.07
N LEU A 674 12.37 -4.15 34.76
CA LEU A 674 11.30 -3.39 34.11
C LEU A 674 11.87 -2.28 33.21
N LYS A 675 12.85 -1.49 33.69
CA LYS A 675 13.53 -0.46 32.92
C LYS A 675 14.21 -1.04 31.68
N THR A 676 14.98 -2.10 31.87
CA THR A 676 15.77 -2.74 30.81
C THR A 676 14.88 -3.31 29.69
N VAL A 677 13.85 -4.08 30.09
CA VAL A 677 12.91 -4.70 29.13
C VAL A 677 12.06 -3.63 28.43
N LEU A 678 11.60 -2.60 29.16
CA LEU A 678 10.87 -1.48 28.54
C LEU A 678 11.73 -0.74 27.54
N ALA A 679 12.97 -0.38 27.89
CA ALA A 679 13.89 0.31 26.99
C ALA A 679 14.14 -0.50 25.71
N GLN A 680 14.37 -1.81 25.83
CA GLN A 680 14.53 -2.71 24.69
C GLN A 680 13.25 -2.79 23.83
N GLY A 681 12.08 -2.92 24.46
CA GLY A 681 10.79 -2.94 23.76
C GLY A 681 10.50 -1.63 23.03
N LEU A 682 10.85 -0.48 23.62
CA LEU A 682 10.73 0.83 22.98
C LEU A 682 11.66 0.97 21.77
N LYS A 683 12.90 0.46 21.84
CA LYS A 683 13.83 0.45 20.70
C LYS A 683 13.27 -0.37 19.53
N LEU A 684 12.73 -1.56 19.81
CA LEU A 684 12.13 -2.42 18.76
C LEU A 684 10.82 -1.83 18.18
N LEU A 685 10.07 -1.10 18.98
CA LEU A 685 8.82 -0.45 18.56
C LEU A 685 9.06 0.87 17.80
N HIS A 686 10.20 1.54 18.04
CA HIS A 686 10.47 2.88 17.53
C HIS A 686 10.29 3.06 16.01
N PRO A 687 10.73 2.17 15.14
CA PRO A 687 10.50 2.33 13.70
C PRO A 687 9.01 2.43 13.32
N PHE A 688 8.15 1.80 14.08
CA PHE A 688 6.70 1.73 13.85
C PHE A 688 5.92 2.87 14.49
N MET A 689 6.31 3.25 15.74
CA MET A 689 5.65 4.28 16.55
C MET A 689 6.70 5.26 17.12
N PRO A 690 7.26 6.12 16.26
CA PRO A 690 8.45 6.90 16.63
C PRO A 690 8.20 7.95 17.71
N PHE A 691 7.02 8.56 17.77
CA PHE A 691 6.78 9.69 18.68
C PHE A 691 6.59 9.26 20.14
N ILE A 692 5.72 8.30 20.39
CA ILE A 692 5.48 7.83 21.76
C ILE A 692 6.72 7.15 22.34
N THR A 693 7.44 6.41 21.52
CA THR A 693 8.65 5.70 21.96
C THR A 693 9.77 6.67 22.29
N GLU A 694 9.96 7.71 21.49
CA GLU A 694 10.95 8.78 21.74
C GLU A 694 10.63 9.53 23.03
N GLU A 695 9.36 9.94 23.24
CA GLU A 695 8.97 10.69 24.44
C GLU A 695 9.14 9.86 25.72
N ILE A 696 8.75 8.59 25.70
CA ILE A 696 8.93 7.70 26.85
C ILE A 696 10.43 7.43 27.09
N TYR A 697 11.17 7.13 26.05
CA TYR A 697 12.58 6.79 26.15
C TYR A 697 13.42 7.97 26.67
N GLY A 698 13.19 9.16 26.17
CA GLY A 698 13.89 10.35 26.63
C GLY A 698 13.61 10.70 28.11
N ALA A 699 12.47 10.23 28.65
CA ALA A 699 12.18 10.34 30.08
C ALA A 699 12.79 9.18 30.88
N LEU A 700 12.89 7.96 30.31
CA LEU A 700 13.38 6.76 30.95
C LEU A 700 14.92 6.67 30.98
N VAL A 701 15.58 7.18 29.93
CA VAL A 701 17.04 7.12 29.70
C VAL A 701 17.53 8.51 29.34
N PRO A 702 17.48 9.49 30.27
CA PRO A 702 17.77 10.90 29.99
C PRO A 702 19.24 11.16 29.64
N GLU A 703 20.13 10.19 29.83
CA GLU A 703 21.54 10.22 29.44
C GLU A 703 21.77 10.04 27.94
N GLU A 704 20.84 9.44 27.19
CA GLU A 704 20.90 9.32 25.74
C GLU A 704 20.19 10.51 25.06
N GLU A 705 20.76 10.99 23.98
CA GLU A 705 20.27 12.19 23.28
C GLU A 705 18.91 11.96 22.59
N SER A 706 18.76 10.77 21.96
CA SER A 706 17.55 10.37 21.23
C SER A 706 17.52 8.85 21.07
N LEU A 707 16.35 8.27 21.18
CA LEU A 707 16.11 6.86 20.89
C LEU A 707 16.47 6.51 19.43
N MET A 708 16.16 7.39 18.49
CA MET A 708 16.45 7.20 17.08
C MET A 708 17.94 7.00 16.80
N MET A 709 18.81 7.59 17.62
CA MET A 709 20.27 7.51 17.50
C MET A 709 20.88 6.39 18.36
N SER A 710 20.05 5.69 19.14
CA SER A 710 20.51 4.56 19.96
C SER A 710 20.76 3.31 19.13
N GLU A 711 21.57 2.39 19.67
CA GLU A 711 21.82 1.11 19.01
C GLU A 711 20.60 0.18 19.00
N TRP A 712 20.41 -0.50 17.86
CA TRP A 712 19.40 -1.57 17.71
C TRP A 712 19.69 -2.73 18.66
N PRO A 713 18.69 -3.27 19.36
CA PRO A 713 18.87 -4.41 20.28
C PRO A 713 19.42 -5.64 19.56
N LYS A 714 20.44 -6.25 20.13
CA LYS A 714 21.07 -7.47 19.61
C LYS A 714 20.84 -8.65 20.54
N TYR A 715 20.59 -9.81 19.93
CA TYR A 715 20.51 -11.07 20.68
C TYR A 715 21.84 -11.39 21.35
N LYS A 716 21.78 -11.84 22.61
CA LYS A 716 22.94 -12.27 23.41
C LYS A 716 22.67 -13.65 23.98
N GLU A 717 23.58 -14.60 23.75
CA GLU A 717 23.42 -15.98 24.19
C GLU A 717 23.36 -16.13 25.73
N GLU A 718 24.06 -15.27 26.46
CA GLU A 718 24.07 -15.26 27.95
C GLU A 718 22.71 -14.86 28.56
N TRP A 719 21.79 -14.28 27.78
CA TRP A 719 20.44 -13.92 28.22
C TRP A 719 19.38 -14.95 27.79
N ASN A 720 19.78 -16.15 27.42
CA ASN A 720 18.88 -17.24 27.07
C ASN A 720 18.62 -18.13 28.32
N PHE A 721 17.43 -18.01 28.89
CA PHE A 721 17.02 -18.74 30.13
C PHE A 721 15.87 -19.73 29.85
N ALA A 722 16.11 -20.68 28.96
CA ALA A 722 15.10 -21.64 28.49
C ALA A 722 14.35 -22.40 29.60
N GLN A 723 15.04 -22.67 30.71
CA GLN A 723 14.40 -23.35 31.87
C GLN A 723 13.36 -22.44 32.56
N ASP A 724 13.67 -21.15 32.69
CA ASP A 724 12.73 -20.21 33.32
C ASP A 724 11.55 -19.89 32.36
N GLU A 725 11.76 -19.87 31.04
CA GLU A 725 10.69 -19.81 30.04
C GLU A 725 9.74 -21.02 30.20
N PHE A 726 10.28 -22.22 30.32
CA PHE A 726 9.50 -23.41 30.53
C PHE A 726 8.62 -23.31 31.78
N VAL A 727 9.19 -22.84 32.91
CA VAL A 727 8.46 -22.67 34.19
C VAL A 727 7.33 -21.66 34.04
N MET A 728 7.62 -20.49 33.38
CA MET A 728 6.64 -19.43 33.25
C MET A 728 5.48 -19.79 32.33
N GLU A 729 5.71 -20.59 31.29
CA GLU A 729 4.62 -21.11 30.45
C GLU A 729 3.64 -21.97 31.26
N ARG A 730 4.13 -22.77 32.22
CA ARG A 730 3.27 -23.55 33.14
C ARG A 730 2.52 -22.67 34.11
N VAL A 731 3.19 -21.67 34.68
CA VAL A 731 2.53 -20.68 35.56
C VAL A 731 1.42 -19.95 34.84
N LYS A 732 1.65 -19.54 33.57
CA LYS A 732 0.63 -18.92 32.73
C LYS A 732 -0.52 -19.90 32.46
N ALA A 733 -0.23 -21.17 32.16
CA ALA A 733 -1.26 -22.18 31.92
C ALA A 733 -2.13 -22.42 33.15
N VAL A 734 -1.50 -22.54 34.32
CA VAL A 734 -2.19 -22.65 35.62
C VAL A 734 -3.11 -21.45 35.87
N THR A 735 -2.57 -20.25 35.70
CA THR A 735 -3.33 -19.01 35.93
C THR A 735 -4.51 -18.88 34.99
N ARG A 736 -4.32 -19.19 33.68
CA ARG A 736 -5.41 -19.19 32.68
C ARG A 736 -6.48 -20.22 33.01
N GLY A 737 -6.07 -21.44 33.43
CA GLY A 737 -7.00 -22.48 33.86
C GLY A 737 -7.85 -22.04 35.03
N ILE A 738 -7.22 -21.46 36.08
CA ILE A 738 -7.93 -20.91 37.24
C ILE A 738 -8.92 -19.80 36.81
N ARG A 739 -8.49 -18.85 35.98
CA ARG A 739 -9.36 -17.75 35.53
C ARG A 739 -10.56 -18.26 34.72
N ASN A 740 -10.37 -19.26 33.88
CA ASN A 740 -11.44 -19.87 33.09
C ASN A 740 -12.48 -20.55 34.00
N ILE A 741 -12.06 -21.41 34.94
CA ILE A 741 -12.98 -22.06 35.88
C ILE A 741 -13.72 -21.03 36.73
N ARG A 742 -13.02 -19.99 37.24
CA ARG A 742 -13.67 -18.92 38.01
C ARG A 742 -14.72 -18.18 37.18
N ALA A 743 -14.46 -17.94 35.87
CA ALA A 743 -15.42 -17.33 34.96
C ALA A 743 -16.61 -18.25 34.67
N GLU A 744 -16.39 -19.56 34.46
CA GLU A 744 -17.44 -20.55 34.25
C GLU A 744 -18.35 -20.70 35.47
N MET A 745 -17.77 -20.54 36.66
CA MET A 745 -18.49 -20.66 37.95
C MET A 745 -19.01 -19.30 38.48
N ASP A 746 -18.82 -18.21 37.73
CA ASP A 746 -19.27 -16.86 38.11
C ASP A 746 -18.66 -16.39 39.47
N VAL A 747 -17.42 -16.78 39.75
CA VAL A 747 -16.75 -16.46 41.02
C VAL A 747 -16.33 -14.98 41.03
N PRO A 748 -16.76 -14.16 42.02
CA PRO A 748 -16.37 -12.77 42.10
C PRO A 748 -14.85 -12.56 42.28
N ASN A 749 -14.26 -11.52 41.68
CA ASN A 749 -12.83 -11.26 41.73
C ASN A 749 -12.29 -10.95 43.14
N ASN A 750 -13.12 -10.48 44.06
CA ASN A 750 -12.73 -10.26 45.48
C ASN A 750 -12.70 -11.51 46.31
N ARG A 751 -13.18 -12.65 45.81
CA ARG A 751 -13.16 -13.94 46.51
C ARG A 751 -11.87 -14.67 46.14
N LYS A 752 -10.99 -14.89 47.10
CA LYS A 752 -9.75 -15.64 46.95
C LYS A 752 -9.95 -17.10 47.26
N THR A 753 -9.15 -17.98 46.67
CA THR A 753 -9.19 -19.44 46.92
C THR A 753 -7.79 -19.97 47.20
N ASN A 754 -7.69 -21.05 47.98
CA ASN A 754 -6.46 -21.82 48.04
C ASN A 754 -6.24 -22.57 46.72
N VAL A 755 -5.00 -22.54 46.24
CA VAL A 755 -4.62 -23.17 44.98
C VAL A 755 -3.64 -24.29 45.27
N PHE A 756 -4.05 -25.54 45.07
CA PHE A 756 -3.17 -26.69 45.15
C PHE A 756 -2.63 -27.05 43.78
N ILE A 757 -1.31 -27.02 43.60
CA ILE A 757 -0.63 -27.42 42.37
C ILE A 757 0.07 -28.74 42.61
N VAL A 758 -0.40 -29.80 41.97
CA VAL A 758 0.17 -31.14 42.07
C VAL A 758 0.99 -31.42 40.82
N SER A 759 2.30 -31.60 41.00
CA SER A 759 3.22 -31.88 39.88
C SER A 759 4.37 -32.81 40.36
N GLU A 760 4.70 -33.79 39.54
CA GLU A 760 5.87 -34.65 39.73
C GLU A 760 7.20 -33.97 39.30
N LYS A 761 7.11 -32.81 38.65
CA LYS A 761 8.29 -32.04 38.20
C LYS A 761 8.85 -31.21 39.36
N GLU A 762 9.90 -31.71 40.02
CA GLU A 762 10.53 -31.03 41.14
C GLU A 762 11.04 -29.61 40.83
N GLU A 763 11.50 -29.40 39.56
CA GLU A 763 11.95 -28.08 39.11
C GLU A 763 10.81 -27.06 39.08
N LEU A 764 9.62 -27.46 38.58
CA LEU A 764 8.43 -26.63 38.55
C LEU A 764 7.93 -26.30 39.96
N THR A 765 7.87 -27.31 40.84
CA THR A 765 7.42 -27.13 42.23
C THR A 765 8.31 -26.18 42.99
N LYS A 766 9.63 -26.34 42.91
CA LYS A 766 10.63 -25.48 43.57
C LYS A 766 10.57 -24.05 43.02
N ALA A 767 10.46 -23.90 41.71
CA ALA A 767 10.41 -22.58 41.08
C ALA A 767 9.15 -21.82 41.54
N ILE A 768 7.95 -22.45 41.50
CA ILE A 768 6.70 -21.78 41.91
C ILE A 768 6.77 -21.39 43.38
N GLU A 769 7.25 -22.25 44.27
CA GLU A 769 7.40 -21.96 45.70
C GLU A 769 8.31 -20.76 45.94
N GLY A 770 9.39 -20.63 45.13
CA GLY A 770 10.38 -19.56 45.25
C GLY A 770 9.85 -18.17 44.96
N PHE A 771 8.77 -18.04 44.12
CA PHE A 771 8.19 -16.74 43.76
C PHE A 771 6.67 -16.68 43.85
N LYS A 772 6.04 -17.59 44.60
CA LYS A 772 4.57 -17.67 44.68
C LYS A 772 3.87 -16.37 45.09
N GLN A 773 4.49 -15.56 45.92
CA GLN A 773 3.95 -14.29 46.36
C GLN A 773 3.69 -13.33 45.18
N SER A 774 4.53 -13.38 44.14
CA SER A 774 4.38 -12.56 42.92
C SER A 774 3.23 -13.05 42.03
N VAL A 775 2.90 -14.35 42.05
CA VAL A 775 1.86 -14.92 41.17
C VAL A 775 0.51 -15.11 41.86
N MET A 776 0.46 -15.14 43.18
CA MET A 776 -0.80 -15.22 43.94
C MET A 776 -1.86 -14.20 43.51
N PRO A 777 -1.53 -12.91 43.32
CA PRO A 777 -2.51 -11.91 42.86
C PRO A 777 -3.09 -12.23 41.49
N LEU A 778 -2.29 -12.77 40.56
CA LEU A 778 -2.70 -13.15 39.23
C LEU A 778 -3.68 -14.33 39.22
N MET A 779 -3.51 -15.27 40.15
CA MET A 779 -4.37 -16.43 40.32
C MET A 779 -5.58 -16.17 41.24
N LEU A 780 -5.66 -14.99 41.84
CA LEU A 780 -6.64 -14.63 42.87
C LEU A 780 -6.58 -15.65 44.03
N ALA A 781 -5.36 -16.07 44.40
CA ALA A 781 -5.11 -17.05 45.44
C ALA A 781 -5.01 -16.41 46.82
N SER A 782 -5.52 -17.09 47.85
CA SER A 782 -5.24 -16.84 49.27
C SER A 782 -3.89 -17.44 49.68
N ASP A 783 -3.58 -18.63 49.19
CA ASP A 783 -2.28 -19.30 49.26
C ASP A 783 -2.09 -20.24 48.07
N ILE A 784 -0.83 -20.53 47.75
CA ILE A 784 -0.45 -21.52 46.72
C ILE A 784 0.32 -22.63 47.42
N ILE A 785 -0.22 -23.82 47.35
CA ILE A 785 0.35 -25.03 47.98
C ILE A 785 0.84 -25.93 46.84
N VAL A 786 2.13 -26.15 46.75
CA VAL A 786 2.77 -26.98 45.73
C VAL A 786 3.20 -28.30 46.29
N GLN A 787 2.78 -29.42 45.72
CA GLN A 787 3.06 -30.75 46.22
C GLN A 787 3.15 -31.80 45.10
N SER A 788 3.70 -32.98 45.39
CA SER A 788 3.87 -34.04 44.39
C SER A 788 2.71 -35.01 44.29
N THR A 789 1.80 -35.02 45.28
CA THR A 789 0.68 -35.96 45.39
C THR A 789 -0.63 -35.21 45.69
N LYS A 790 -1.76 -35.88 45.55
CA LYS A 790 -3.11 -35.34 45.91
C LYS A 790 -3.39 -35.42 47.43
N GLU A 791 -2.43 -35.74 48.26
CA GLU A 791 -2.65 -35.91 49.69
C GLU A 791 -3.10 -34.58 50.35
N GLY A 792 -4.15 -34.66 51.20
CA GLY A 792 -4.73 -33.49 51.88
C GLY A 792 -5.67 -32.63 51.03
N ILE A 793 -5.96 -32.97 49.78
CA ILE A 793 -6.92 -32.27 48.91
C ILE A 793 -8.26 -33.00 48.98
N GLU A 794 -9.32 -32.24 49.21
CA GLU A 794 -10.68 -32.77 49.28
C GLU A 794 -11.15 -33.38 47.95
N ASP A 795 -11.98 -34.45 48.03
CA ASP A 795 -12.43 -35.15 46.83
C ASP A 795 -13.41 -34.33 45.95
N ASN A 796 -14.08 -33.33 46.53
CA ASN A 796 -14.98 -32.39 45.86
C ASN A 796 -14.27 -31.20 45.26
N ALA A 797 -12.95 -31.06 45.39
CA ALA A 797 -12.17 -29.97 44.83
C ALA A 797 -12.26 -29.95 43.30
N VAL A 798 -12.45 -28.78 42.74
CA VAL A 798 -12.46 -28.59 41.28
C VAL A 798 -11.08 -28.78 40.69
N SER A 799 -10.93 -29.71 39.75
CA SER A 799 -9.63 -30.04 39.16
C SER A 799 -9.46 -29.43 37.78
N ILE A 800 -8.26 -28.91 37.50
CA ILE A 800 -7.87 -28.34 36.22
C ILE A 800 -6.60 -29.04 35.75
N VAL A 801 -6.66 -29.70 34.61
CA VAL A 801 -5.48 -30.36 34.04
C VAL A 801 -4.75 -29.35 33.15
N VAL A 802 -3.49 -29.11 33.44
CA VAL A 802 -2.58 -28.25 32.68
C VAL A 802 -1.32 -29.05 32.31
N PRO A 803 -0.49 -28.56 31.38
CA PRO A 803 0.77 -29.23 31.08
C PRO A 803 1.63 -29.43 32.34
N ASP A 804 2.09 -30.65 32.59
CA ASP A 804 2.95 -31.07 33.69
C ASP A 804 2.38 -30.89 35.13
N ALA A 805 1.10 -30.52 35.28
CA ALA A 805 0.47 -30.33 36.58
C ALA A 805 -1.05 -30.57 36.58
N VAL A 806 -1.59 -30.85 37.76
CA VAL A 806 -3.03 -30.80 38.03
C VAL A 806 -3.26 -29.79 39.14
N VAL A 807 -4.14 -28.83 38.87
CA VAL A 807 -4.50 -27.80 39.84
C VAL A 807 -5.83 -28.16 40.49
N TYR A 808 -5.92 -28.01 41.79
CA TYR A 808 -7.15 -28.23 42.55
C TYR A 808 -7.54 -26.97 43.30
N LEU A 809 -8.82 -26.63 43.24
CA LEU A 809 -9.41 -25.49 43.94
C LEU A 809 -10.53 -26.01 44.85
N PRO A 810 -10.48 -25.76 46.20
CA PRO A 810 -11.55 -26.14 47.09
C PRO A 810 -12.87 -25.57 46.66
N LEU A 811 -13.91 -26.39 46.54
CA LEU A 811 -15.21 -25.94 46.04
C LEU A 811 -15.86 -24.92 46.98
N GLU A 812 -15.66 -25.03 48.27
CA GLU A 812 -16.15 -24.08 49.28
C GLU A 812 -15.53 -22.70 49.20
N ASP A 813 -14.32 -22.59 48.65
CA ASP A 813 -13.66 -21.30 48.38
C ASP A 813 -14.25 -20.62 47.14
N LEU A 814 -14.77 -21.39 46.21
CA LEU A 814 -15.32 -20.88 44.93
C LEU A 814 -16.80 -20.49 45.06
N VAL A 815 -17.60 -21.27 45.80
CA VAL A 815 -19.05 -21.11 45.88
C VAL A 815 -19.44 -20.75 47.31
N ASP A 816 -20.22 -19.68 47.47
CA ASP A 816 -20.95 -19.42 48.69
C ASP A 816 -22.26 -20.21 48.64
N PHE A 817 -22.25 -21.39 49.23
CA PHE A 817 -23.38 -22.31 49.16
C PHE A 817 -24.71 -21.66 49.64
N GLU A 818 -24.65 -20.80 50.65
CA GLU A 818 -25.84 -20.10 51.13
C GLU A 818 -26.30 -19.01 50.18
N GLN A 819 -25.40 -18.20 49.66
CA GLN A 819 -25.73 -17.17 48.67
C GLN A 819 -26.14 -17.76 47.31
N GLU A 820 -25.47 -18.82 46.84
CA GLU A 820 -25.79 -19.48 45.58
C GLU A 820 -27.12 -20.18 45.70
N LYS A 821 -27.43 -20.81 46.82
CA LYS A 821 -28.72 -21.44 47.11
C LYS A 821 -29.85 -20.37 47.11
N GLU A 822 -29.56 -19.22 47.74
CA GLU A 822 -30.53 -18.12 47.73
C GLU A 822 -30.74 -17.55 46.31
N ARG A 823 -29.64 -17.41 45.55
CA ARG A 823 -29.69 -16.94 44.15
C ARG A 823 -30.46 -17.93 43.26
N LEU A 824 -30.16 -19.20 43.33
CA LEU A 824 -30.81 -20.25 42.58
C LEU A 824 -32.30 -20.39 42.99
N THR A 825 -32.61 -20.21 44.26
CA THR A 825 -34.02 -20.19 44.74
C THR A 825 -34.77 -19.00 44.13
N LYS A 826 -34.21 -17.82 44.14
CA LYS A 826 -34.80 -16.64 43.51
C LYS A 826 -34.94 -16.82 41.99
N GLU A 827 -33.98 -17.42 41.34
CA GLU A 827 -34.05 -17.72 39.89
C GLU A 827 -35.06 -18.79 39.58
N GLU A 828 -35.18 -19.84 40.40
CA GLU A 828 -36.24 -20.84 40.31
C GLU A 828 -37.64 -20.21 40.44
N GLU A 829 -37.84 -19.34 41.41
CA GLU A 829 -39.07 -18.60 41.59
C GLU A 829 -39.38 -17.72 40.38
N ARG A 830 -38.40 -17.03 39.83
CA ARG A 830 -38.51 -16.21 38.65
C ARG A 830 -38.91 -17.03 37.43
N LEU A 831 -38.20 -18.12 37.17
CA LEU A 831 -38.47 -19.00 36.03
C LEU A 831 -39.85 -19.68 36.16
N ASN A 832 -40.23 -20.12 37.34
CA ASN A 832 -41.57 -20.66 37.58
C ASN A 832 -42.68 -19.64 37.28
N LYS A 833 -42.46 -18.38 37.62
CA LYS A 833 -43.39 -17.28 37.33
C LYS A 833 -43.51 -17.01 35.82
N GLU A 834 -42.41 -17.02 35.09
CA GLU A 834 -42.36 -16.82 33.64
C GLU A 834 -42.97 -18.04 32.90
N ILE A 835 -42.68 -19.25 33.32
CA ILE A 835 -43.30 -20.49 32.81
C ILE A 835 -44.83 -20.44 33.00
N LYS A 836 -45.29 -20.07 34.22
CA LYS A 836 -46.72 -19.93 34.52
C LYS A 836 -47.35 -18.85 33.64
N ARG A 837 -46.70 -17.74 33.39
CA ARG A 837 -47.13 -16.70 32.49
C ARG A 837 -47.29 -17.17 31.04
N ALA A 838 -46.22 -17.80 30.51
CA ALA A 838 -46.17 -18.31 29.14
C ALA A 838 -47.24 -19.42 28.94
N LYS A 839 -47.36 -20.36 29.88
CA LYS A 839 -48.41 -21.39 29.88
C LYS A 839 -49.83 -20.77 29.93
N GLY A 840 -50.05 -19.73 30.73
CA GLY A 840 -51.30 -19.00 30.82
C GLY A 840 -51.64 -18.28 29.50
N MET A 841 -50.66 -17.69 28.84
CA MET A 841 -50.85 -17.07 27.52
C MET A 841 -51.18 -18.12 26.44
N LEU A 842 -50.48 -19.22 26.40
CA LEU A 842 -50.71 -20.31 25.44
C LEU A 842 -51.98 -21.10 25.71
N ALA A 843 -52.54 -21.12 26.95
CA ALA A 843 -53.84 -21.69 27.30
C ALA A 843 -55.02 -20.75 26.99
N ASN A 844 -54.77 -19.50 26.67
CA ASN A 844 -55.82 -18.55 26.31
C ASN A 844 -56.22 -18.70 24.85
N GLU A 845 -57.35 -19.37 24.60
CA GLU A 845 -57.89 -19.60 23.25
C GLU A 845 -58.03 -18.31 22.43
N LYS A 846 -58.33 -17.17 23.05
CA LYS A 846 -58.43 -15.87 22.37
C LYS A 846 -57.08 -15.35 21.91
N PHE A 847 -56.04 -15.68 22.62
CA PHE A 847 -54.67 -15.32 22.20
C PHE A 847 -54.21 -16.20 21.07
N VAL A 848 -54.32 -17.52 21.22
CA VAL A 848 -53.83 -18.50 20.24
C VAL A 848 -54.59 -18.40 18.90
N SER A 849 -55.89 -18.03 18.92
CA SER A 849 -56.68 -17.92 17.70
C SER A 849 -56.62 -16.54 17.00
N LYS A 850 -56.19 -15.47 17.68
CA LYS A 850 -56.19 -14.10 17.15
C LYS A 850 -54.80 -13.49 16.99
N ALA A 851 -53.77 -13.98 17.65
CA ALA A 851 -52.38 -13.47 17.50
C ALA A 851 -51.75 -14.04 16.22
N PRO A 852 -50.81 -13.27 15.59
CA PRO A 852 -50.03 -13.78 14.49
C PRO A 852 -49.27 -15.06 14.88
N GLU A 853 -49.20 -16.05 14.00
CA GLU A 853 -48.57 -17.36 14.24
C GLU A 853 -47.15 -17.25 14.75
N ALA A 854 -46.37 -16.27 14.24
CA ALA A 854 -45.03 -15.96 14.70
C ALA A 854 -44.98 -15.57 16.20
N LYS A 855 -45.98 -14.85 16.73
CA LYS A 855 -46.05 -14.49 18.15
C LYS A 855 -46.42 -15.68 19.05
N VAL A 856 -47.26 -16.56 18.56
CA VAL A 856 -47.61 -17.78 19.28
C VAL A 856 -46.37 -18.70 19.34
N GLN A 857 -45.63 -18.80 18.24
CA GLN A 857 -44.39 -19.59 18.20
C GLN A 857 -43.32 -18.99 19.11
N GLU A 858 -43.15 -17.68 19.12
CA GLU A 858 -42.24 -16.99 20.03
C GLU A 858 -42.52 -17.30 21.52
N GLU A 859 -43.80 -17.37 21.93
CA GLU A 859 -44.14 -17.71 23.31
C GLU A 859 -43.97 -19.23 23.60
N ARG A 860 -44.05 -20.12 22.61
CA ARG A 860 -43.71 -21.53 22.75
C ARG A 860 -42.21 -21.71 22.93
N ASP A 861 -41.42 -21.05 22.11
CA ASP A 861 -39.95 -21.11 22.19
C ASP A 861 -39.42 -20.53 23.52
N LYS A 862 -40.07 -19.46 24.03
CA LYS A 862 -39.76 -18.91 25.36
C LYS A 862 -40.11 -19.92 26.47
N LEU A 863 -41.27 -20.57 26.36
CA LEU A 863 -41.66 -21.58 27.35
C LEU A 863 -40.67 -22.74 27.41
N GLU A 864 -40.33 -23.30 26.25
CA GLU A 864 -39.31 -24.37 26.16
C GLU A 864 -37.97 -23.93 26.74
N LYS A 865 -37.51 -22.73 26.39
CA LYS A 865 -36.27 -22.16 26.93
C LYS A 865 -36.29 -22.01 28.45
N TYR A 866 -37.42 -21.50 29.02
CA TYR A 866 -37.54 -21.34 30.46
C TYR A 866 -37.64 -22.68 31.19
N GLU A 867 -38.28 -23.69 30.60
CA GLU A 867 -38.35 -25.05 31.17
C GLU A 867 -36.98 -25.72 31.17
N GLN A 868 -36.15 -25.54 30.10
CA GLN A 868 -34.74 -26.00 30.06
C GLN A 868 -33.90 -25.29 31.11
N MET A 869 -34.02 -23.96 31.24
CA MET A 869 -33.32 -23.19 32.25
C MET A 869 -33.69 -23.63 33.68
N LEU A 870 -34.98 -23.89 33.92
CA LEU A 870 -35.48 -24.37 35.23
C LEU A 870 -34.92 -25.77 35.56
N ALA A 871 -34.82 -26.66 34.59
CA ALA A 871 -34.21 -27.97 34.77
C ALA A 871 -32.73 -27.85 35.17
N GLN A 872 -31.98 -26.99 34.53
CA GLN A 872 -30.57 -26.71 34.86
C GLN A 872 -30.42 -26.09 36.25
N VAL A 873 -31.28 -25.13 36.64
CA VAL A 873 -31.28 -24.56 37.99
C VAL A 873 -31.53 -25.63 39.06
N LYS A 874 -32.48 -26.51 38.82
CA LYS A 874 -32.82 -27.63 39.76
C LYS A 874 -31.67 -28.65 39.86
N GLU A 875 -31.03 -28.97 38.72
CA GLU A 875 -29.87 -29.87 38.71
C GLU A 875 -28.70 -29.26 39.49
N ARG A 876 -28.46 -27.97 39.33
CA ARG A 876 -27.46 -27.24 40.14
C ARG A 876 -27.83 -27.21 41.64
N MET A 877 -29.09 -26.99 41.99
CA MET A 877 -29.51 -26.98 43.40
C MET A 877 -29.35 -28.38 44.07
N VAL A 878 -29.58 -29.46 43.33
CA VAL A 878 -29.29 -30.81 43.82
C VAL A 878 -27.80 -31.07 44.02
N GLY A 879 -26.95 -30.49 43.16
CA GLY A 879 -25.47 -30.57 43.29
C GLY A 879 -24.88 -29.76 44.43
N LEU A 880 -25.65 -28.83 45.02
CA LEU A 880 -25.21 -27.98 46.13
C LEU A 880 -25.65 -28.51 47.51
N GLY A 881 -26.33 -29.59 47.59
CA GLY A 881 -26.64 -30.16 48.90
C GLY A 881 -27.77 -31.01 49.05
#